data_5b12abdf97977a7e98dbd346a7a768ab
#
_entry.id   5b12abdf97977a7e98dbd346a7a768ab
#
_cell.length_a   1.000
_cell.length_b   1.000
_cell.length_c   1.000
_cell.angle_alpha   90.00
_cell.angle_beta   90.00
_cell.angle_gamma   90.00
#
_symmetry.space_group_name_H-M   'P 1'
#
loop_
_entity.id
_entity.type
_entity.pdbx_description
1 polymer ?
#
loop_
_entity_poly.entity_id
_entity_poly.type
_entity_poly.pdbx_seq_one_letter_code
_entity_poly.pdbx_strand_id
1 'polypeptide(L)'
;MMESSGGPSTFRDLSAFVACSRVNSLALSVDGTRLVASVQSLSGDGTRFVSGLWEIDQTGEHDALRLTQSDKGESAPVFGPDGTLYFLSERAAAEGDEDEGPALWALPPRGEAVVVARHPGGFAAATVARDSGALCLTAGLLPGAADAEAHGKLRAARKDAKVTAILYEGGPTRAWDHDLGPGEPHIFVRASVDAEPVVAGGQGIGLEDPGDAVLSPDGTRVAYRRFVPGQVPDRHRTAVVVVDAVSGEEIHVVGDLEHLYEGPRFTHDGSAVVCCRMRYATYEEPWDATLVRIDLADGTVQDLLPGFDNWPGGVVCSPVDDTLFFTSDEQGHAPVFRRDPDGGVTRLTASGAYASLTVSPDGRTLYALRHAVDAPPTPVRIDAGAADQTPAQLPAPGGVGELPGTLTEVHVEADDGFLLRGWLVLPEGASAEQPAPLLVAVHGGPHSSWNGWTWRWNPWPFAARGYAVLLPDPALSTGYGQLNHRRGWGQWGGRPYTDVIALTDAAEARDDIDASRTALAGGSYGGYMANRVATRTDRFKAIVSHAGLWDLRMFQGDTDVPWYFQRIFGDPLTRPDRYEADSPHLDIAKIRTPMLIIHGAKDYRVPVGQGATLFQDLQRHQVPAKYLYFPDENHWILKPNHARVWYETFLNFLDHQVLGTAWQQPGLL
;
A
#
# COMPACT_ATOMS: atom_id res chain seq x y z
N MET A 1 19.34 36.89 19.48
CA MET A 1 19.71 35.52 19.90
C MET A 1 18.45 34.96 20.55
N MET A 2 17.63 34.25 19.79
CA MET A 2 16.54 33.43 20.34
C MET A 2 17.16 32.05 20.62
N GLU A 3 17.24 31.68 21.88
CA GLU A 3 17.59 30.33 22.30
C GLU A 3 16.54 29.37 21.71
N SER A 4 16.97 28.47 20.84
CA SER A 4 16.16 27.35 20.38
C SER A 4 15.93 26.43 21.59
N SER A 5 14.73 26.42 22.13
CA SER A 5 14.27 25.40 23.09
C SER A 5 14.16 24.06 22.38
N GLY A 6 15.29 23.38 22.18
CA GLY A 6 15.33 22.06 21.58
C GLY A 6 14.72 21.03 22.54
N GLY A 7 13.44 20.75 22.39
CA GLY A 7 12.83 19.51 22.87
C GLY A 7 13.48 18.31 22.14
N PRO A 8 13.42 17.09 22.71
CA PRO A 8 13.96 15.92 22.04
C PRO A 8 13.30 15.77 20.66
N SER A 9 14.11 15.56 19.59
CA SER A 9 13.62 15.33 18.24
C SER A 9 12.58 14.18 18.25
N THR A 10 11.46 14.36 17.58
CA THR A 10 10.40 13.34 17.40
C THR A 10 10.96 11.96 17.05
N PHE A 11 12.04 11.91 16.27
CA PHE A 11 12.64 10.66 15.81
C PHE A 11 13.52 9.96 16.85
N ARG A 12 13.96 10.67 17.90
CA ARG A 12 14.69 10.09 19.04
C ARG A 12 13.76 9.46 20.08
N ASP A 13 12.54 9.98 20.18
CA ASP A 13 11.47 9.41 20.99
C ASP A 13 10.49 8.62 20.10
N LEU A 14 10.65 7.30 20.08
CA LEU A 14 9.79 6.42 19.29
C LEU A 14 8.31 6.51 19.67
N SER A 15 7.98 6.86 20.91
CA SER A 15 6.59 7.08 21.32
C SER A 15 6.02 8.34 20.66
N ALA A 16 6.82 9.42 20.62
CA ALA A 16 6.45 10.65 19.90
C ALA A 16 6.34 10.40 18.38
N PHE A 17 7.28 9.67 17.81
CA PHE A 17 7.24 9.31 16.38
C PHE A 17 5.99 8.49 16.01
N VAL A 18 5.66 7.46 16.79
CA VAL A 18 4.47 6.64 16.56
C VAL A 18 3.19 7.44 16.75
N ALA A 19 3.19 8.45 17.65
CA ALA A 19 2.03 9.31 17.94
C ALA A 19 1.78 10.39 16.87
N CYS A 20 2.68 10.60 15.89
CA CYS A 20 2.47 11.55 14.82
C CYS A 20 1.16 11.28 14.07
N SER A 21 0.39 12.33 13.83
CA SER A 21 -0.82 12.25 13.02
C SER A 21 -0.49 11.97 11.55
N ARG A 22 -1.35 11.21 10.88
CA ARG A 22 -1.12 10.69 9.53
C ARG A 22 -2.29 11.07 8.64
N VAL A 23 -2.04 11.85 7.61
CA VAL A 23 -3.05 12.18 6.60
C VAL A 23 -3.09 11.03 5.59
N ASN A 24 -4.24 10.38 5.44
CA ASN A 24 -4.36 9.13 4.68
C ASN A 24 -5.10 9.27 3.35
N SER A 25 -6.11 10.15 3.25
CA SER A 25 -6.90 10.33 2.04
C SER A 25 -7.51 11.72 1.96
N LEU A 26 -7.93 12.12 0.75
CA LEU A 26 -8.65 13.34 0.45
C LEU A 26 -9.98 13.02 -0.24
N ALA A 27 -11.00 13.86 0.02
CA ALA A 27 -12.24 13.89 -0.72
C ALA A 27 -12.61 15.35 -1.03
N LEU A 28 -12.96 15.62 -2.29
CA LEU A 28 -13.39 16.94 -2.74
C LEU A 28 -14.90 16.92 -2.98
N SER A 29 -15.63 17.96 -2.54
CA SER A 29 -17.05 18.09 -2.84
C SER A 29 -17.29 18.27 -4.35
N VAL A 30 -18.46 17.82 -4.82
CA VAL A 30 -18.81 17.86 -6.24
C VAL A 30 -18.80 19.28 -6.80
N ASP A 31 -19.14 20.29 -5.99
CA ASP A 31 -19.05 21.70 -6.35
C ASP A 31 -17.64 22.30 -6.20
N GLY A 32 -16.68 21.52 -5.70
CA GLY A 32 -15.29 21.92 -5.51
C GLY A 32 -15.04 22.87 -4.33
N THR A 33 -16.05 23.18 -3.52
CA THR A 33 -15.92 24.20 -2.45
C THR A 33 -15.34 23.66 -1.15
N ARG A 34 -15.38 22.33 -0.91
CA ARG A 34 -14.92 21.69 0.31
C ARG A 34 -13.92 20.58 0.02
N LEU A 35 -12.79 20.60 0.70
CA LEU A 35 -11.79 19.54 0.67
C LEU A 35 -11.69 18.91 2.07
N VAL A 36 -11.89 17.61 2.18
CA VAL A 36 -11.86 16.86 3.45
C VAL A 36 -10.73 15.84 3.43
N ALA A 37 -9.96 15.77 4.51
CA ALA A 37 -8.95 14.76 4.74
C ALA A 37 -9.38 13.76 5.81
N SER A 38 -9.03 12.48 5.62
CA SER A 38 -9.01 11.48 6.69
C SER A 38 -7.65 11.54 7.40
N VAL A 39 -7.67 11.80 8.70
CA VAL A 39 -6.46 11.92 9.52
C VAL A 39 -6.49 10.90 10.65
N GLN A 40 -5.47 10.06 10.67
CA GLN A 40 -5.28 9.04 11.70
C GLN A 40 -4.40 9.58 12.83
N SER A 41 -4.81 9.37 14.06
CA SER A 41 -4.07 9.69 15.29
C SER A 41 -4.19 8.57 16.31
N LEU A 42 -3.39 8.59 17.39
CA LEU A 42 -3.55 7.62 18.47
C LEU A 42 -4.87 7.82 19.22
N SER A 43 -5.50 6.71 19.63
CA SER A 43 -6.59 6.70 20.61
C SER A 43 -6.13 7.30 21.94
N GLY A 44 -7.11 7.73 22.77
CA GLY A 44 -6.79 8.35 24.08
C GLY A 44 -5.98 7.44 25.01
N ASP A 45 -6.06 6.12 24.87
CA ASP A 45 -5.25 5.13 25.61
C ASP A 45 -3.94 4.74 24.91
N GLY A 46 -3.68 5.27 23.70
CA GLY A 46 -2.46 5.03 22.94
C GLY A 46 -2.33 3.60 22.36
N THR A 47 -3.39 2.79 22.40
CA THR A 47 -3.31 1.36 22.03
C THR A 47 -3.67 1.08 20.57
N ARG A 48 -4.33 2.00 19.89
CA ARG A 48 -4.77 1.88 18.49
C ARG A 48 -4.71 3.21 17.76
N PHE A 49 -4.75 3.16 16.44
CA PHE A 49 -4.97 4.33 15.61
C PHE A 49 -6.46 4.53 15.38
N VAL A 50 -6.90 5.80 15.38
CA VAL A 50 -8.26 6.21 15.14
C VAL A 50 -8.27 7.33 14.11
N SER A 51 -9.08 7.21 13.06
CA SER A 51 -9.23 8.24 12.04
C SER A 51 -10.34 9.23 12.39
N GLY A 52 -10.14 10.49 12.04
CA GLY A 52 -11.14 11.54 12.09
C GLY A 52 -11.14 12.33 10.77
N LEU A 53 -12.24 13.01 10.46
CA LEU A 53 -12.38 13.81 9.26
C LEU A 53 -12.06 15.27 9.55
N TRP A 54 -11.29 15.90 8.67
CA TRP A 54 -10.83 17.29 8.79
C TRP A 54 -11.09 18.04 7.50
N GLU A 55 -11.67 19.23 7.58
CA GLU A 55 -11.79 20.15 6.47
C GLU A 55 -10.48 20.90 6.27
N ILE A 56 -9.99 20.89 5.04
CA ILE A 56 -8.73 21.53 4.63
C ILE A 56 -9.06 22.82 3.90
N ASP A 57 -8.46 23.91 4.33
CA ASP A 57 -8.59 25.19 3.63
C ASP A 57 -7.83 25.15 2.29
N GLN A 58 -8.58 25.23 1.19
CA GLN A 58 -8.04 25.19 -0.17
C GLN A 58 -7.25 26.44 -0.55
N THR A 59 -7.43 27.56 0.18
CA THR A 59 -6.66 28.79 -0.03
C THR A 59 -5.27 28.71 0.60
N GLY A 60 -5.12 27.89 1.65
CA GLY A 60 -3.91 27.79 2.45
C GLY A 60 -3.74 28.89 3.49
N GLU A 61 -4.78 29.71 3.74
CA GLU A 61 -4.73 30.84 4.67
C GLU A 61 -5.15 30.47 6.11
N HIS A 62 -5.91 29.39 6.26
CA HIS A 62 -6.48 28.97 7.55
C HIS A 62 -6.08 27.57 7.93
N ASP A 63 -6.01 27.30 9.24
CA ASP A 63 -5.75 25.95 9.77
C ASP A 63 -6.88 24.98 9.43
N ALA A 64 -6.55 23.70 9.33
CA ALA A 64 -7.54 22.64 9.13
C ALA A 64 -8.52 22.53 10.29
N LEU A 65 -9.80 22.31 9.98
CA LEU A 65 -10.88 22.21 10.96
C LEU A 65 -11.32 20.76 11.13
N ARG A 66 -11.30 20.24 12.36
CA ARG A 66 -11.82 18.91 12.67
C ARG A 66 -13.35 18.88 12.56
N LEU A 67 -13.89 17.98 11.71
CA LEU A 67 -15.33 17.84 11.47
C LEU A 67 -15.97 16.75 12.35
N THR A 68 -15.23 15.67 12.64
CA THR A 68 -15.78 14.51 13.35
C THR A 68 -14.88 14.11 14.52
N GLN A 69 -15.51 13.51 15.55
CA GLN A 69 -14.81 13.19 16.79
C GLN A 69 -15.42 11.95 17.45
N SER A 70 -15.13 10.77 16.87
CA SER A 70 -15.53 9.49 17.45
C SER A 70 -14.32 8.70 17.93
N ASP A 71 -14.47 8.02 19.06
CA ASP A 71 -13.46 7.08 19.56
C ASP A 71 -13.38 5.81 18.72
N LYS A 72 -14.39 5.55 17.87
CA LYS A 72 -14.41 4.41 16.95
C LYS A 72 -13.74 4.71 15.61
N GLY A 73 -13.64 5.98 15.26
CA GLY A 73 -13.06 6.46 14.01
C GLY A 73 -14.07 6.61 12.87
N GLU A 74 -13.69 7.42 11.91
CA GLU A 74 -14.39 7.67 10.66
C GLU A 74 -13.45 7.44 9.48
N SER A 75 -13.94 6.78 8.42
CA SER A 75 -13.15 6.41 7.24
C SER A 75 -13.94 6.58 5.94
N ALA A 76 -13.25 6.48 4.82
CA ALA A 76 -13.84 6.51 3.48
C ALA A 76 -14.76 7.72 3.22
N PRO A 77 -14.30 8.98 3.43
CA PRO A 77 -15.11 10.15 3.16
C PRO A 77 -15.42 10.27 1.66
N VAL A 78 -16.68 10.53 1.32
CA VAL A 78 -17.15 10.78 -0.04
C VAL A 78 -18.30 11.79 -0.03
N PHE A 79 -18.35 12.69 -1.04
CA PHE A 79 -19.40 13.70 -1.10
C PHE A 79 -20.52 13.32 -2.06
N GLY A 80 -21.74 13.64 -1.67
CA GLY A 80 -22.90 13.71 -2.55
C GLY A 80 -22.99 15.05 -3.30
N PRO A 81 -23.81 15.11 -4.38
CA PRO A 81 -23.96 16.34 -5.17
C PRO A 81 -24.59 17.50 -4.41
N ASP A 82 -25.29 17.24 -3.32
CA ASP A 82 -25.89 18.22 -2.41
C ASP A 82 -24.90 18.76 -1.35
N GLY A 83 -23.62 18.34 -1.40
CA GLY A 83 -22.58 18.72 -0.44
C GLY A 83 -22.61 17.92 0.87
N THR A 84 -23.48 16.90 0.99
CA THR A 84 -23.47 15.98 2.13
C THR A 84 -22.20 15.12 2.08
N LEU A 85 -21.50 15.06 3.22
CA LEU A 85 -20.32 14.20 3.39
C LEU A 85 -20.76 12.85 3.97
N TYR A 86 -20.59 11.78 3.20
CA TYR A 86 -20.78 10.40 3.65
C TYR A 86 -19.48 9.81 4.14
N PHE A 87 -19.56 8.92 5.14
CA PHE A 87 -18.38 8.20 5.67
C PHE A 87 -18.82 6.92 6.40
N LEU A 88 -17.86 6.01 6.60
CA LEU A 88 -18.06 4.79 7.36
C LEU A 88 -17.58 4.96 8.80
N SER A 89 -18.37 4.48 9.78
CA SER A 89 -18.00 4.49 11.19
C SER A 89 -18.75 3.42 11.99
N GLU A 90 -18.07 2.85 13.01
CA GLU A 90 -18.63 1.93 14.00
C GLU A 90 -19.20 2.66 15.23
N ARG A 91 -19.36 3.98 15.20
CA ARG A 91 -19.92 4.73 16.30
C ARG A 91 -21.40 4.37 16.52
N ALA A 92 -21.83 4.32 17.77
CA ALA A 92 -23.25 4.09 18.10
C ALA A 92 -24.11 5.28 17.67
N ALA A 93 -25.28 5.04 17.09
CA ALA A 93 -26.25 6.07 16.77
C ALA A 93 -27.11 6.46 17.99
N ALA A 94 -27.31 5.52 18.92
CA ALA A 94 -27.98 5.71 20.19
C ALA A 94 -27.34 4.85 21.28
N GLU A 95 -27.60 5.19 22.55
CA GLU A 95 -27.14 4.40 23.68
C GLU A 95 -27.75 2.99 23.64
N GLY A 96 -26.90 1.95 23.62
CA GLY A 96 -27.34 0.55 23.53
C GLY A 96 -27.35 -0.04 22.10
N ASP A 97 -26.92 0.69 21.13
CA ASP A 97 -26.76 0.21 19.75
C ASP A 97 -25.49 -0.69 19.65
N GLU A 98 -25.69 -2.01 19.61
CA GLU A 98 -24.61 -3.01 19.50
C GLU A 98 -24.47 -3.51 18.06
N ASP A 99 -24.37 -2.63 17.07
CA ASP A 99 -24.13 -3.07 15.71
C ASP A 99 -22.71 -3.58 15.49
N GLU A 100 -22.61 -4.70 14.82
CA GLU A 100 -21.34 -5.36 14.48
C GLU A 100 -20.83 -4.85 13.14
N GLY A 101 -20.05 -3.76 13.13
CA GLY A 101 -19.32 -3.25 11.98
C GLY A 101 -19.71 -1.85 11.51
N PRO A 102 -18.97 -1.30 10.52
CA PRO A 102 -19.17 0.07 10.08
C PRO A 102 -20.52 0.31 9.41
N ALA A 103 -21.25 1.33 9.87
CA ALA A 103 -22.45 1.86 9.22
C ALA A 103 -22.08 3.04 8.30
N LEU A 104 -22.96 3.35 7.33
CA LEU A 104 -22.85 4.56 6.52
C LEU A 104 -23.51 5.73 7.28
N TRP A 105 -22.73 6.78 7.44
CA TRP A 105 -23.15 8.04 8.06
C TRP A 105 -23.18 9.16 7.04
N ALA A 106 -24.05 10.12 7.23
CA ALA A 106 -24.14 11.36 6.47
C ALA A 106 -23.95 12.56 7.39
N LEU A 107 -23.04 13.46 7.04
CA LEU A 107 -22.87 14.77 7.65
C LEU A 107 -23.33 15.83 6.63
N PRO A 108 -24.51 16.40 6.78
CA PRO A 108 -24.99 17.46 5.90
C PRO A 108 -24.13 18.72 6.04
N PRO A 109 -24.17 19.67 5.08
CA PRO A 109 -23.42 20.92 5.15
C PRO A 109 -23.69 21.73 6.42
N ARG A 110 -24.87 21.51 7.01
CA ARG A 110 -25.29 22.10 8.30
C ARG A 110 -26.04 21.05 9.11
N GLY A 111 -25.64 20.86 10.37
CA GLY A 111 -26.25 19.90 11.26
C GLY A 111 -25.28 18.87 11.80
N GLU A 112 -25.86 17.83 12.40
CA GLU A 112 -25.11 16.72 12.98
C GLU A 112 -25.08 15.52 12.00
N ALA A 113 -24.08 14.65 12.17
CA ALA A 113 -24.02 13.43 11.41
C ALA A 113 -25.10 12.43 11.86
N VAL A 114 -25.79 11.83 10.89
CA VAL A 114 -26.82 10.83 11.09
C VAL A 114 -26.50 9.53 10.38
N VAL A 115 -26.94 8.40 10.93
CA VAL A 115 -26.79 7.11 10.24
C VAL A 115 -27.83 7.01 9.14
N VAL A 116 -27.41 6.61 7.94
CA VAL A 116 -28.28 6.50 6.75
C VAL A 116 -28.42 5.09 6.22
N ALA A 117 -27.46 4.20 6.53
CA ALA A 117 -27.55 2.79 6.15
C ALA A 117 -26.79 1.91 7.13
N ARG A 118 -27.33 0.71 7.37
CA ARG A 118 -26.72 -0.35 8.17
C ARG A 118 -26.78 -1.68 7.43
N HIS A 119 -25.80 -2.53 7.71
CA HIS A 119 -25.76 -3.90 7.20
C HIS A 119 -25.24 -4.83 8.31
N PRO A 120 -25.82 -6.02 8.51
CA PRO A 120 -25.29 -6.97 9.48
C PRO A 120 -23.86 -7.38 9.11
N GLY A 121 -22.87 -7.01 9.96
CA GLY A 121 -21.45 -7.19 9.69
C GLY A 121 -20.75 -5.98 9.08
N GLY A 122 -21.49 -4.89 8.83
CA GLY A 122 -20.97 -3.61 8.37
C GLY A 122 -20.75 -3.50 6.85
N PHE A 123 -20.47 -2.29 6.42
CA PHE A 123 -20.05 -1.98 5.05
C PHE A 123 -18.53 -1.94 4.97
N ALA A 124 -17.98 -2.48 3.89
CA ALA A 124 -16.55 -2.44 3.58
C ALA A 124 -16.16 -1.19 2.79
N ALA A 125 -17.04 -0.69 1.91
CA ALA A 125 -16.82 0.48 1.09
C ALA A 125 -18.12 1.22 0.76
N ALA A 126 -17.99 2.52 0.42
CA ALA A 126 -19.07 3.37 -0.05
C ALA A 126 -18.57 4.31 -1.15
N THR A 127 -19.32 4.43 -2.25
CA THR A 127 -19.10 5.43 -3.30
C THR A 127 -20.42 6.10 -3.67
N VAL A 128 -20.35 7.30 -4.27
CA VAL A 128 -21.51 8.11 -4.61
C VAL A 128 -21.43 8.52 -6.07
N ALA A 129 -22.53 8.41 -6.81
CA ALA A 129 -22.63 8.91 -8.16
C ALA A 129 -22.61 10.44 -8.18
N ARG A 130 -21.72 11.01 -9.00
CA ARG A 130 -21.45 12.46 -9.02
C ARG A 130 -22.71 13.31 -9.28
N ASP A 131 -23.54 12.90 -10.24
CA ASP A 131 -24.63 13.73 -10.73
C ASP A 131 -25.97 13.37 -10.06
N SER A 132 -26.24 12.07 -9.82
CA SER A 132 -27.51 11.62 -9.24
C SER A 132 -27.52 11.51 -7.72
N GLY A 133 -26.35 11.34 -7.10
CA GLY A 133 -26.25 11.07 -5.65
C GLY A 133 -26.62 9.64 -5.26
N ALA A 134 -26.78 8.73 -6.21
CA ALA A 134 -26.96 7.31 -5.93
C ALA A 134 -25.77 6.76 -5.15
N LEU A 135 -26.02 5.83 -4.22
CA LEU A 135 -25.03 5.22 -3.35
C LEU A 135 -24.70 3.81 -3.82
N CYS A 136 -23.42 3.49 -3.89
CA CYS A 136 -22.92 2.13 -4.07
C CYS A 136 -22.19 1.70 -2.79
N LEU A 137 -22.65 0.61 -2.18
CA LEU A 137 -22.15 0.09 -0.92
C LEU A 137 -21.69 -1.35 -1.13
N THR A 138 -20.56 -1.72 -0.53
CA THR A 138 -20.07 -3.10 -0.56
C THR A 138 -20.20 -3.70 0.85
N ALA A 139 -20.81 -4.89 0.91
CA ALA A 139 -20.95 -5.66 2.16
C ALA A 139 -20.99 -7.16 1.88
N GLY A 140 -20.74 -7.98 2.90
CA GLY A 140 -20.77 -9.42 2.76
C GLY A 140 -22.17 -10.01 2.86
N LEU A 141 -22.46 -11.05 2.05
CA LEU A 141 -23.61 -11.95 2.24
C LEU A 141 -23.12 -13.37 2.51
N LEU A 142 -23.71 -14.05 3.48
CA LEU A 142 -23.47 -15.48 3.69
C LEU A 142 -24.07 -16.32 2.55
N PRO A 143 -23.44 -17.41 2.15
CA PRO A 143 -24.00 -18.33 1.17
C PRO A 143 -25.45 -18.74 1.54
N GLY A 144 -26.36 -18.60 0.57
CA GLY A 144 -27.79 -18.87 0.76
C GLY A 144 -28.60 -17.70 1.33
N ALA A 145 -27.98 -16.57 1.67
CA ALA A 145 -28.72 -15.34 2.00
C ALA A 145 -29.04 -14.55 0.72
N ALA A 146 -30.33 -14.28 0.50
CA ALA A 146 -30.77 -13.49 -0.65
C ALA A 146 -30.65 -11.97 -0.43
N ASP A 147 -30.63 -11.54 0.81
CA ASP A 147 -30.62 -10.14 1.23
C ASP A 147 -29.97 -9.95 2.62
N ALA A 148 -29.87 -8.70 3.07
CA ALA A 148 -29.29 -8.34 4.35
C ALA A 148 -30.05 -8.93 5.55
N GLU A 149 -31.38 -9.09 5.48
CA GLU A 149 -32.20 -9.66 6.57
C GLU A 149 -31.91 -11.16 6.73
N ALA A 150 -31.91 -11.91 5.62
CA ALA A 150 -31.55 -13.34 5.62
C ALA A 150 -30.11 -13.55 6.08
N HIS A 151 -29.21 -12.68 5.65
CA HIS A 151 -27.82 -12.69 6.11
C HIS A 151 -27.71 -12.49 7.62
N GLY A 152 -28.41 -11.48 8.18
CA GLY A 152 -28.43 -11.24 9.62
C GLY A 152 -28.93 -12.43 10.43
N LYS A 153 -30.00 -13.09 9.97
CA LYS A 153 -30.53 -14.31 10.61
C LYS A 153 -29.52 -15.48 10.60
N LEU A 154 -28.85 -15.69 9.47
CA LEU A 154 -27.81 -16.74 9.37
C LEU A 154 -26.58 -16.41 10.23
N ARG A 155 -26.15 -15.15 10.28
CA ARG A 155 -25.06 -14.72 11.18
C ARG A 155 -25.42 -14.99 12.65
N ALA A 156 -26.61 -14.59 13.08
CA ALA A 156 -27.07 -14.85 14.44
C ALA A 156 -27.10 -16.34 14.76
N ALA A 157 -27.66 -17.16 13.87
CA ALA A 157 -27.70 -18.62 14.05
C ALA A 157 -26.31 -19.24 14.16
N ARG A 158 -25.33 -18.82 13.33
CA ARG A 158 -23.92 -19.26 13.42
C ARG A 158 -23.28 -18.83 14.74
N LYS A 159 -23.52 -17.58 15.18
CA LYS A 159 -23.02 -17.03 16.45
C LYS A 159 -23.55 -17.83 17.64
N ASP A 160 -24.84 -18.10 17.68
CA ASP A 160 -25.50 -18.86 18.75
C ASP A 160 -24.99 -20.31 18.80
N ALA A 161 -24.85 -20.92 17.65
CA ALA A 161 -24.29 -22.26 17.50
C ALA A 161 -22.77 -22.33 17.68
N LYS A 162 -22.07 -21.19 17.80
CA LYS A 162 -20.60 -21.05 17.90
C LYS A 162 -19.86 -21.72 16.73
N VAL A 163 -20.43 -21.65 15.53
CA VAL A 163 -19.82 -22.20 14.30
C VAL A 163 -18.99 -21.14 13.62
N THR A 164 -17.67 -21.35 13.56
CA THR A 164 -16.70 -20.50 12.85
C THR A 164 -16.13 -21.17 11.58
N ALA A 165 -16.49 -22.44 11.34
CA ALA A 165 -16.00 -23.20 10.20
C ALA A 165 -16.39 -22.56 8.85
N ILE A 166 -15.47 -22.61 7.88
CA ILE A 166 -15.66 -22.17 6.50
C ILE A 166 -15.40 -23.38 5.59
N LEU A 167 -16.27 -23.61 4.62
CA LEU A 167 -16.08 -24.63 3.59
C LEU A 167 -15.64 -23.95 2.31
N TYR A 168 -14.46 -24.27 1.83
CA TYR A 168 -13.92 -23.80 0.55
C TYR A 168 -14.05 -24.92 -0.49
N GLU A 169 -14.57 -24.57 -1.67
CA GLU A 169 -14.62 -25.44 -2.85
C GLU A 169 -13.58 -25.04 -3.90
N GLY A 170 -12.84 -23.93 -3.66
CA GLY A 170 -11.78 -23.42 -4.51
C GLY A 170 -10.94 -22.40 -3.76
N GLY A 171 -9.86 -21.95 -4.37
CA GLY A 171 -9.01 -20.89 -3.83
C GLY A 171 -9.25 -19.54 -4.50
N PRO A 172 -8.73 -18.44 -3.92
CA PRO A 172 -7.95 -18.38 -2.68
C PRO A 172 -8.81 -18.55 -1.42
N THR A 173 -8.20 -19.01 -0.33
CA THR A 173 -8.86 -19.21 0.97
C THR A 173 -8.54 -18.12 1.99
N ARG A 174 -7.51 -17.35 1.71
CA ARG A 174 -6.98 -16.26 2.55
C ARG A 174 -6.60 -15.08 1.69
N ALA A 175 -6.61 -13.89 2.28
CA ALA A 175 -6.02 -12.67 1.72
C ALA A 175 -5.36 -11.88 2.84
N TRP A 176 -4.12 -11.53 2.67
CA TRP A 176 -3.32 -10.66 3.52
C TRP A 176 -3.19 -11.13 4.99
N ASP A 177 -4.22 -10.96 5.82
CA ASP A 177 -4.22 -11.28 7.26
C ASP A 177 -5.51 -11.94 7.75
N HIS A 178 -6.41 -12.30 6.85
CA HIS A 178 -7.72 -12.87 7.20
C HIS A 178 -8.13 -14.01 6.27
N ASP A 179 -8.97 -14.87 6.80
CA ASP A 179 -9.62 -15.92 6.03
C ASP A 179 -10.72 -15.32 5.16
N LEU A 180 -10.82 -15.77 3.90
CA LEU A 180 -11.87 -15.34 2.98
C LEU A 180 -13.16 -16.11 3.26
N GLY A 181 -14.22 -15.37 3.59
CA GLY A 181 -15.53 -15.96 3.92
C GLY A 181 -15.82 -15.96 5.43
N PRO A 182 -16.92 -16.61 5.84
CA PRO A 182 -17.90 -17.31 4.99
C PRO A 182 -18.82 -16.40 4.16
N GLY A 183 -18.79 -15.07 4.37
CA GLY A 183 -19.54 -14.10 3.58
C GLY A 183 -18.80 -13.75 2.30
N GLU A 184 -19.52 -13.66 1.18
CA GLU A 184 -18.99 -13.18 -0.08
C GLU A 184 -19.33 -11.70 -0.25
N PRO A 185 -18.40 -10.85 -0.75
CA PRO A 185 -18.68 -9.45 -1.03
C PRO A 185 -19.79 -9.30 -2.10
N HIS A 186 -20.73 -8.39 -1.85
CA HIS A 186 -21.81 -8.03 -2.77
C HIS A 186 -21.92 -6.51 -2.89
N ILE A 187 -22.42 -6.05 -4.02
CA ILE A 187 -22.67 -4.64 -4.30
C ILE A 187 -24.15 -4.34 -4.07
N PHE A 188 -24.41 -3.35 -3.24
CA PHE A 188 -25.73 -2.81 -2.96
C PHE A 188 -25.83 -1.40 -3.52
N VAL A 189 -26.83 -1.14 -4.36
CA VAL A 189 -27.07 0.19 -4.90
C VAL A 189 -28.36 0.77 -4.31
N ARG A 190 -28.32 2.03 -3.90
CA ARG A 190 -29.46 2.83 -3.49
C ARG A 190 -29.58 4.02 -4.44
N ALA A 191 -30.71 4.16 -5.11
CA ALA A 191 -30.95 5.28 -6.03
C ALA A 191 -30.97 6.65 -5.33
N SER A 192 -31.26 6.65 -4.02
CA SER A 192 -31.16 7.81 -3.11
C SER A 192 -30.95 7.33 -1.68
N VAL A 193 -30.66 8.25 -0.77
CA VAL A 193 -30.51 7.95 0.67
C VAL A 193 -31.71 7.22 1.24
N ASP A 194 -32.93 7.56 0.81
CA ASP A 194 -34.18 6.99 1.32
C ASP A 194 -34.64 5.74 0.53
N ALA A 195 -33.98 5.41 -0.57
CA ALA A 195 -34.37 4.26 -1.39
C ALA A 195 -33.92 2.94 -0.73
N GLU A 196 -34.70 1.87 -0.92
CA GLU A 196 -34.31 0.53 -0.53
C GLU A 196 -33.08 0.08 -1.34
N PRO A 197 -32.13 -0.63 -0.73
CA PRO A 197 -30.97 -1.15 -1.44
C PRO A 197 -31.33 -2.30 -2.37
N VAL A 198 -30.76 -2.30 -3.56
CA VAL A 198 -30.86 -3.39 -4.54
C VAL A 198 -29.50 -4.06 -4.64
N VAL A 199 -29.46 -5.40 -4.67
CA VAL A 199 -28.22 -6.14 -4.97
C VAL A 199 -27.98 -6.05 -6.46
N ALA A 200 -26.99 -5.24 -6.85
CA ALA A 200 -26.69 -4.96 -8.26
C ALA A 200 -25.59 -5.87 -8.84
N GLY A 201 -24.97 -6.70 -8.02
CA GLY A 201 -23.90 -7.59 -8.47
C GLY A 201 -23.01 -8.02 -7.31
N GLY A 202 -21.88 -8.61 -7.63
CA GLY A 202 -20.88 -8.85 -6.61
C GLY A 202 -20.35 -10.26 -6.48
N GLN A 203 -20.94 -11.27 -7.11
CA GLN A 203 -20.33 -12.59 -7.10
C GLN A 203 -18.89 -12.52 -7.63
N GLY A 204 -17.92 -12.85 -6.76
CA GLY A 204 -16.52 -12.84 -7.11
C GLY A 204 -15.88 -11.45 -7.19
N ILE A 205 -16.46 -10.40 -6.54
CA ILE A 205 -15.74 -9.13 -6.35
C ILE A 205 -14.32 -9.41 -5.86
N GLY A 206 -13.37 -8.64 -6.39
CA GLY A 206 -11.96 -8.76 -6.03
C GLY A 206 -11.79 -8.82 -4.51
N LEU A 207 -11.24 -9.93 -4.04
CA LEU A 207 -11.19 -10.29 -2.64
C LEU A 207 -10.28 -9.38 -1.80
N GLU A 208 -9.41 -8.61 -2.48
CA GLU A 208 -8.41 -7.74 -1.84
C GLU A 208 -8.86 -6.28 -1.73
N ASP A 209 -9.79 -5.82 -2.58
CA ASP A 209 -10.25 -4.42 -2.57
C ASP A 209 -11.73 -4.28 -2.93
N PRO A 210 -12.61 -4.32 -1.91
CA PRO A 210 -14.04 -4.09 -2.13
C PRO A 210 -14.38 -2.64 -2.52
N GLY A 211 -13.41 -1.71 -2.42
CA GLY A 211 -13.56 -0.29 -2.79
C GLY A 211 -13.49 0.00 -4.29
N ASP A 212 -13.18 -1.01 -5.12
CA ASP A 212 -13.09 -0.84 -6.58
C ASP A 212 -14.46 -0.68 -7.29
N ALA A 213 -15.59 -0.87 -6.60
CA ALA A 213 -16.92 -0.67 -7.17
C ALA A 213 -17.26 0.82 -7.25
N VAL A 214 -17.52 1.30 -8.47
CA VAL A 214 -17.84 2.71 -8.76
C VAL A 214 -19.11 2.85 -9.59
N LEU A 215 -19.87 3.93 -9.34
CA LEU A 215 -21.04 4.31 -10.13
C LEU A 215 -20.65 5.18 -11.33
N SER A 216 -21.39 5.04 -12.43
CA SER A 216 -21.41 6.05 -13.49
C SER A 216 -21.87 7.41 -12.95
N PRO A 217 -21.51 8.53 -13.58
CA PRO A 217 -21.91 9.86 -13.09
C PRO A 217 -23.40 10.00 -12.86
N ASP A 218 -24.24 9.43 -13.73
CA ASP A 218 -25.70 9.41 -13.65
C ASP A 218 -26.29 8.38 -12.68
N GLY A 219 -25.44 7.47 -12.12
CA GLY A 219 -25.84 6.43 -11.19
C GLY A 219 -26.56 5.23 -11.80
N THR A 220 -26.60 5.10 -13.14
CA THR A 220 -27.36 4.03 -13.82
C THR A 220 -26.56 2.75 -13.99
N ARG A 221 -25.22 2.80 -13.85
CA ARG A 221 -24.31 1.66 -14.05
C ARG A 221 -23.31 1.56 -12.89
N VAL A 222 -22.86 0.34 -12.62
CA VAL A 222 -21.75 0.06 -11.69
C VAL A 222 -20.64 -0.64 -12.46
N ALA A 223 -19.41 -0.17 -12.30
CA ALA A 223 -18.21 -0.87 -12.77
C ALA A 223 -17.42 -1.40 -11.58
N TYR A 224 -16.94 -2.63 -11.65
CA TYR A 224 -16.12 -3.24 -10.60
C TYR A 224 -15.17 -4.29 -11.16
N ARG A 225 -14.13 -4.60 -10.40
CA ARG A 225 -13.22 -5.71 -10.69
C ARG A 225 -13.81 -7.01 -10.15
N ARG A 226 -13.85 -8.04 -10.97
CA ARG A 226 -14.25 -9.41 -10.61
C ARG A 226 -13.07 -10.37 -10.73
N PHE A 227 -12.80 -11.12 -9.68
CA PHE A 227 -11.92 -12.25 -9.71
C PHE A 227 -12.66 -13.47 -10.32
N VAL A 228 -12.09 -14.04 -11.37
CA VAL A 228 -12.64 -15.21 -12.05
C VAL A 228 -11.71 -16.40 -11.81
N PRO A 229 -12.10 -17.35 -10.94
CA PRO A 229 -11.27 -18.51 -10.68
C PRO A 229 -11.10 -19.35 -11.94
N GLY A 230 -9.87 -19.81 -12.18
CA GLY A 230 -9.55 -20.78 -13.22
C GLY A 230 -9.59 -22.20 -12.66
N GLN A 231 -9.58 -23.21 -13.55
CA GLN A 231 -9.51 -24.62 -13.18
C GLN A 231 -8.21 -24.99 -12.46
N VAL A 232 -7.15 -24.23 -12.70
CA VAL A 232 -5.83 -24.34 -12.05
C VAL A 232 -5.37 -22.94 -11.65
N PRO A 233 -4.51 -22.79 -10.61
CA PRO A 233 -4.14 -21.49 -10.08
C PRO A 233 -3.60 -20.49 -11.12
N ASP A 234 -2.78 -20.94 -12.07
CA ASP A 234 -2.22 -20.06 -13.12
C ASP A 234 -3.25 -19.57 -14.16
N ARG A 235 -4.49 -20.04 -14.11
CA ARG A 235 -5.61 -19.63 -14.95
C ARG A 235 -6.57 -18.68 -14.26
N HIS A 236 -6.30 -18.29 -13.04
CA HIS A 236 -7.05 -17.21 -12.40
C HIS A 236 -6.88 -15.92 -13.19
N ARG A 237 -7.95 -15.16 -13.30
CA ARG A 237 -7.98 -13.89 -14.02
C ARG A 237 -8.84 -12.86 -13.32
N THR A 238 -8.67 -11.60 -13.67
CA THR A 238 -9.58 -10.54 -13.30
C THR A 238 -10.31 -10.03 -14.54
N ALA A 239 -11.49 -9.50 -14.34
CA ALA A 239 -12.28 -8.84 -15.37
C ALA A 239 -12.87 -7.55 -14.81
N VAL A 240 -12.97 -6.52 -15.66
CA VAL A 240 -13.85 -5.39 -15.39
C VAL A 240 -15.24 -5.80 -15.81
N VAL A 241 -16.19 -5.69 -14.87
CA VAL A 241 -17.61 -5.97 -15.08
C VAL A 241 -18.37 -4.66 -14.97
N VAL A 242 -19.25 -4.40 -15.93
CA VAL A 242 -20.19 -3.28 -15.90
C VAL A 242 -21.60 -3.85 -15.86
N VAL A 243 -22.38 -3.45 -14.85
CA VAL A 243 -23.76 -3.90 -14.67
C VAL A 243 -24.71 -2.70 -14.66
N ASP A 244 -25.96 -2.96 -15.00
CA ASP A 244 -27.07 -2.04 -14.73
C ASP A 244 -27.28 -1.92 -13.21
N ALA A 245 -27.35 -0.72 -12.69
CA ALA A 245 -27.38 -0.45 -11.25
C ALA A 245 -28.68 -0.91 -10.56
N VAL A 246 -29.77 -1.11 -11.31
CA VAL A 246 -31.10 -1.48 -10.78
C VAL A 246 -31.37 -2.96 -10.97
N SER A 247 -31.15 -3.49 -12.17
CA SER A 247 -31.45 -4.89 -12.49
C SER A 247 -30.29 -5.84 -12.12
N GLY A 248 -29.06 -5.32 -12.01
CA GLY A 248 -27.86 -6.14 -11.85
C GLY A 248 -27.46 -6.91 -13.11
N GLU A 249 -28.11 -6.64 -14.25
CA GLU A 249 -27.78 -7.27 -15.52
C GLU A 249 -26.38 -6.88 -16.00
N GLU A 250 -25.57 -7.86 -16.38
CA GLU A 250 -24.23 -7.63 -16.93
C GLU A 250 -24.32 -7.01 -18.33
N ILE A 251 -23.80 -5.80 -18.47
CA ILE A 251 -23.72 -5.06 -19.75
C ILE A 251 -22.44 -5.44 -20.47
N HIS A 252 -21.30 -5.41 -19.75
CA HIS A 252 -19.99 -5.79 -20.27
C HIS A 252 -19.21 -6.60 -19.26
N VAL A 253 -18.45 -7.57 -19.78
CA VAL A 253 -17.42 -8.31 -19.04
C VAL A 253 -16.15 -8.31 -19.88
N VAL A 254 -15.16 -7.51 -19.47
CA VAL A 254 -13.88 -7.37 -20.17
C VAL A 254 -12.76 -7.97 -19.33
N GLY A 255 -12.16 -9.04 -19.83
CA GLY A 255 -11.06 -9.73 -19.18
C GLY A 255 -10.60 -10.94 -19.99
N ASP A 256 -9.32 -11.25 -19.90
CA ASP A 256 -8.69 -12.36 -20.60
C ASP A 256 -7.68 -13.10 -19.70
N LEU A 257 -6.96 -14.09 -20.27
CA LEU A 257 -5.95 -14.86 -19.53
C LEU A 257 -4.56 -14.22 -19.53
N GLU A 258 -4.37 -13.14 -20.28
CA GLU A 258 -3.08 -12.49 -20.47
C GLU A 258 -2.94 -11.23 -19.63
N HIS A 259 -4.07 -10.66 -19.15
CA HIS A 259 -4.10 -9.38 -18.46
C HIS A 259 -4.88 -9.42 -17.15
N LEU A 260 -4.35 -8.65 -16.19
CA LEU A 260 -5.01 -8.21 -14.98
C LEU A 260 -5.63 -6.83 -15.24
N TYR A 261 -6.85 -6.59 -14.78
CA TYR A 261 -7.53 -5.30 -14.88
C TYR A 261 -7.84 -4.79 -13.48
N GLU A 262 -7.51 -3.52 -13.18
CA GLU A 262 -7.63 -2.93 -11.85
C GLU A 262 -8.12 -1.48 -11.88
N GLY A 263 -8.81 -1.06 -10.81
CA GLY A 263 -9.19 0.32 -10.56
C GLY A 263 -10.08 0.95 -11.63
N PRO A 264 -11.25 0.36 -11.98
CA PRO A 264 -12.12 0.93 -13.00
C PRO A 264 -12.65 2.31 -12.56
N ARG A 265 -12.71 3.25 -13.51
CA ARG A 265 -13.27 4.60 -13.35
C ARG A 265 -14.08 4.97 -14.57
N PHE A 266 -15.28 5.49 -14.39
CA PHE A 266 -16.07 6.00 -15.52
C PHE A 266 -15.48 7.31 -16.05
N THR A 267 -15.58 7.52 -17.36
CA THR A 267 -15.35 8.82 -18.00
C THR A 267 -16.39 9.85 -17.54
N HIS A 268 -16.12 11.13 -17.81
CA HIS A 268 -16.95 12.26 -17.39
C HIS A 268 -18.42 12.15 -17.81
N ASP A 269 -18.68 11.53 -18.95
CA ASP A 269 -20.01 11.33 -19.56
C ASP A 269 -20.58 9.92 -19.35
N GLY A 270 -19.83 9.04 -18.67
CA GLY A 270 -20.24 7.65 -18.44
C GLY A 270 -20.22 6.75 -19.68
N SER A 271 -19.69 7.21 -20.82
CA SER A 271 -19.66 6.43 -22.07
C SER A 271 -18.60 5.32 -22.09
N ALA A 272 -17.60 5.40 -21.21
CA ALA A 272 -16.52 4.43 -21.13
C ALA A 272 -16.04 4.21 -19.69
N VAL A 273 -15.24 3.17 -19.50
CA VAL A 273 -14.50 2.88 -18.28
C VAL A 273 -13.00 2.94 -18.59
N VAL A 274 -12.25 3.68 -17.78
CA VAL A 274 -10.77 3.69 -17.78
C VAL A 274 -10.28 2.84 -16.62
N CYS A 275 -9.27 2.00 -16.87
CA CYS A 275 -8.66 1.16 -15.83
C CYS A 275 -7.17 0.90 -16.14
N CYS A 276 -6.42 0.47 -15.14
CA CYS A 276 -5.10 -0.10 -15.35
C CYS A 276 -5.24 -1.51 -15.93
N ARG A 277 -4.54 -1.79 -17.02
CA ARG A 277 -4.37 -3.12 -17.58
C ARG A 277 -2.92 -3.54 -17.44
N MET A 278 -2.69 -4.63 -16.73
CA MET A 278 -1.36 -5.17 -16.50
C MET A 278 -1.23 -6.51 -17.22
N ARG A 279 -0.28 -6.63 -18.14
CA ARG A 279 0.06 -7.91 -18.77
C ARG A 279 0.69 -8.82 -17.72
N TYR A 280 0.13 -10.02 -17.56
CA TYR A 280 0.69 -11.00 -16.64
C TYR A 280 2.13 -11.35 -16.99
N ALA A 281 2.95 -11.46 -15.95
CA ALA A 281 4.30 -12.00 -16.10
C ALA A 281 4.28 -13.47 -16.51
N THR A 282 5.33 -13.88 -17.20
CA THR A 282 5.74 -15.27 -17.41
C THR A 282 7.13 -15.48 -16.82
N TYR A 283 7.66 -16.67 -16.88
CA TYR A 283 9.06 -16.87 -16.46
C TYR A 283 10.04 -16.07 -17.32
N GLU A 284 9.72 -15.88 -18.62
CA GLU A 284 10.57 -15.21 -19.61
C GLU A 284 10.41 -13.70 -19.62
N GLU A 285 9.21 -13.19 -19.30
CA GLU A 285 8.85 -11.77 -19.40
C GLU A 285 8.25 -11.24 -18.11
N PRO A 286 8.70 -10.07 -17.64
CA PRO A 286 8.13 -9.41 -16.47
C PRO A 286 6.72 -8.86 -16.75
N TRP A 287 6.07 -8.40 -15.69
CA TRP A 287 4.86 -7.59 -15.77
C TRP A 287 5.07 -6.34 -16.62
N ASP A 288 3.99 -5.86 -17.22
CA ASP A 288 3.94 -4.60 -17.95
C ASP A 288 2.56 -3.98 -17.79
N ALA A 289 2.47 -2.68 -17.55
CA ALA A 289 1.23 -1.99 -17.20
C ALA A 289 0.98 -0.77 -18.06
N THR A 290 -0.29 -0.56 -18.43
CA THR A 290 -0.76 0.61 -19.17
C THR A 290 -2.17 1.02 -18.69
N LEU A 291 -2.64 2.21 -19.06
CA LEU A 291 -4.06 2.57 -18.92
C LEU A 291 -4.81 2.20 -20.20
N VAL A 292 -6.02 1.68 -20.04
CA VAL A 292 -6.91 1.38 -21.14
C VAL A 292 -8.28 2.04 -20.96
N ARG A 293 -8.93 2.37 -22.07
CA ARG A 293 -10.32 2.78 -22.18
C ARG A 293 -11.14 1.62 -22.71
N ILE A 294 -12.22 1.28 -22.02
CA ILE A 294 -13.21 0.29 -22.43
C ILE A 294 -14.46 1.07 -22.86
N ASP A 295 -14.76 1.08 -24.14
CA ASP A 295 -15.97 1.73 -24.67
C ASP A 295 -17.23 0.93 -24.33
N LEU A 296 -18.25 1.58 -23.79
CA LEU A 296 -19.48 0.90 -23.36
C LEU A 296 -20.54 0.77 -24.48
N ALA A 297 -20.27 1.24 -25.68
CA ALA A 297 -21.14 1.00 -26.81
C ALA A 297 -20.90 -0.37 -27.45
N ASP A 298 -19.62 -0.82 -27.47
CA ASP A 298 -19.23 -2.05 -28.18
C ASP A 298 -18.22 -2.92 -27.43
N GLY A 299 -17.73 -2.49 -26.25
CA GLY A 299 -16.74 -3.21 -25.45
C GLY A 299 -15.30 -3.11 -25.99
N THR A 300 -15.02 -2.23 -26.94
CA THR A 300 -13.69 -2.04 -27.51
C THR A 300 -12.70 -1.56 -26.44
N VAL A 301 -11.52 -2.18 -26.39
CA VAL A 301 -10.44 -1.83 -25.47
C VAL A 301 -9.32 -1.08 -26.22
N GLN A 302 -9.05 0.15 -25.81
CA GLN A 302 -8.02 1.01 -26.39
C GLN A 302 -6.91 1.27 -25.40
N ASP A 303 -5.65 1.10 -25.81
CA ASP A 303 -4.48 1.52 -25.04
C ASP A 303 -4.37 3.05 -25.05
N LEU A 304 -4.25 3.66 -23.87
CA LEU A 304 -4.21 5.11 -23.71
C LEU A 304 -2.79 5.66 -23.55
N LEU A 305 -1.80 4.82 -23.26
CA LEU A 305 -0.43 5.22 -22.98
C LEU A 305 0.60 4.46 -23.85
N PRO A 306 0.41 4.41 -25.19
CA PRO A 306 1.32 3.66 -26.04
C PRO A 306 2.75 4.25 -25.96
N GLY A 307 3.72 3.42 -25.56
CA GLY A 307 5.12 3.82 -25.42
C GLY A 307 5.49 4.53 -24.12
N PHE A 308 4.59 4.63 -23.16
CA PHE A 308 4.93 5.07 -21.80
C PHE A 308 5.63 3.94 -21.05
N ASP A 309 6.89 4.13 -20.66
CA ASP A 309 7.78 3.05 -20.21
C ASP A 309 7.73 2.78 -18.69
N ASN A 310 6.92 3.52 -17.92
CA ASN A 310 6.70 3.29 -16.49
C ASN A 310 5.26 2.83 -16.22
N TRP A 311 5.02 2.27 -15.04
CA TRP A 311 3.70 1.75 -14.69
C TRP A 311 2.80 2.86 -14.14
N PRO A 312 1.64 3.13 -14.77
CA PRO A 312 0.69 4.11 -14.27
C PRO A 312 -0.14 3.54 -13.11
N GLY A 313 -0.47 4.41 -12.15
CA GLY A 313 -1.35 4.09 -11.01
C GLY A 313 -2.20 5.28 -10.60
N GLY A 314 -3.16 5.06 -9.70
CA GLY A 314 -3.95 6.14 -9.09
C GLY A 314 -4.73 7.01 -10.08
N VAL A 315 -5.27 6.43 -11.17
CA VAL A 315 -5.94 7.18 -12.24
C VAL A 315 -7.21 7.85 -11.75
N VAL A 316 -7.39 9.11 -12.13
CA VAL A 316 -8.63 9.88 -12.00
C VAL A 316 -9.00 10.54 -13.32
N CYS A 317 -10.30 10.52 -13.65
CA CYS A 317 -10.83 11.13 -14.86
C CYS A 317 -11.18 12.60 -14.60
N SER A 318 -10.90 13.47 -15.57
CA SER A 318 -11.43 14.84 -15.58
C SER A 318 -12.97 14.81 -15.55
N PRO A 319 -13.65 15.69 -14.82
CA PRO A 319 -15.11 15.74 -14.81
C PRO A 319 -15.70 16.47 -16.03
N VAL A 320 -14.87 17.05 -16.91
CA VAL A 320 -15.31 17.92 -18.02
C VAL A 320 -14.97 17.40 -19.41
N ASP A 321 -13.97 16.49 -19.51
CA ASP A 321 -13.51 15.94 -20.79
C ASP A 321 -12.77 14.60 -20.58
N ASP A 322 -12.18 14.04 -21.63
CA ASP A 322 -11.43 12.78 -21.61
C ASP A 322 -9.98 12.94 -21.11
N THR A 323 -9.65 14.04 -20.45
CA THR A 323 -8.35 14.21 -19.77
C THR A 323 -8.25 13.27 -18.59
N LEU A 324 -7.09 12.62 -18.44
CA LEU A 324 -6.78 11.74 -17.32
C LEU A 324 -5.61 12.29 -16.52
N PHE A 325 -5.65 12.06 -15.22
CA PHE A 325 -4.54 12.30 -14.32
C PHE A 325 -4.16 10.99 -13.63
N PHE A 326 -2.86 10.73 -13.53
CA PHE A 326 -2.36 9.50 -12.92
C PHE A 326 -0.99 9.74 -12.29
N THR A 327 -0.56 8.83 -11.43
CA THR A 327 0.80 8.82 -10.89
C THR A 327 1.62 7.72 -11.56
N SER A 328 2.93 7.89 -11.59
CA SER A 328 3.84 6.83 -12.01
C SER A 328 5.18 7.01 -11.32
N ASP A 329 5.77 5.91 -10.88
CA ASP A 329 7.11 5.95 -10.29
C ASP A 329 8.14 6.41 -11.33
N GLU A 330 9.04 7.31 -10.93
CA GLU A 330 10.10 7.86 -11.77
C GLU A 330 11.30 8.24 -10.91
N GLN A 331 12.39 7.44 -10.99
CA GLN A 331 13.69 7.71 -10.39
C GLN A 331 13.65 8.20 -8.92
N GLY A 332 12.99 7.41 -8.05
CA GLY A 332 12.85 7.72 -6.62
C GLY A 332 11.78 8.74 -6.27
N HIS A 333 10.91 9.05 -7.21
CA HIS A 333 9.71 9.87 -7.07
C HIS A 333 8.49 9.12 -7.62
N ALA A 334 7.30 9.68 -7.43
CA ALA A 334 6.07 9.22 -8.08
C ALA A 334 5.23 10.46 -8.48
N PRO A 335 5.67 11.20 -9.50
CA PRO A 335 5.02 12.44 -9.95
C PRO A 335 3.62 12.20 -10.51
N VAL A 336 2.84 13.29 -10.60
CA VAL A 336 1.55 13.34 -11.27
C VAL A 336 1.77 13.64 -12.74
N PHE A 337 1.07 12.89 -13.59
CA PHE A 337 1.00 13.07 -15.03
C PHE A 337 -0.41 13.44 -15.46
N ARG A 338 -0.52 14.21 -16.53
CA ARG A 338 -1.75 14.48 -17.28
C ARG A 338 -1.64 13.84 -18.66
N ARG A 339 -2.69 13.13 -19.06
CA ARG A 339 -2.87 12.66 -20.43
C ARG A 339 -4.01 13.43 -21.07
N ASP A 340 -3.73 14.19 -22.12
CA ASP A 340 -4.69 14.98 -22.88
C ASP A 340 -5.58 14.10 -23.79
N PRO A 341 -6.80 14.54 -24.20
CA PRO A 341 -7.66 13.75 -25.08
C PRO A 341 -7.02 13.34 -26.41
N ASP A 342 -6.07 14.13 -26.91
CA ASP A 342 -5.31 13.86 -28.15
C ASP A 342 -4.17 12.83 -27.95
N GLY A 343 -3.93 12.38 -26.71
CA GLY A 343 -2.92 11.39 -26.37
C GLY A 343 -1.60 11.99 -25.83
N GLY A 344 -1.46 13.30 -25.79
CA GLY A 344 -0.28 13.96 -25.20
C GLY A 344 -0.15 13.65 -23.71
N VAL A 345 1.07 13.33 -23.24
CA VAL A 345 1.34 13.08 -21.82
C VAL A 345 2.29 14.15 -21.29
N THR A 346 1.90 14.81 -20.20
CA THR A 346 2.68 15.88 -19.55
C THR A 346 2.90 15.53 -18.09
N ARG A 347 4.16 15.62 -17.62
CA ARG A 347 4.49 15.54 -16.20
C ARG A 347 4.11 16.87 -15.52
N LEU A 348 3.22 16.82 -14.53
CA LEU A 348 2.74 18.02 -13.83
C LEU A 348 3.61 18.41 -12.64
N THR A 349 4.23 17.45 -11.96
CA THR A 349 5.00 17.72 -10.74
C THR A 349 6.45 17.28 -10.89
N ALA A 350 7.39 18.15 -10.45
CA ALA A 350 8.82 17.94 -10.64
C ALA A 350 9.43 16.88 -9.73
N SER A 351 8.91 16.73 -8.50
CA SER A 351 9.45 15.82 -7.48
C SER A 351 8.42 15.44 -6.44
N GLY A 352 8.75 14.45 -5.60
CA GLY A 352 7.89 13.88 -4.59
C GLY A 352 7.06 12.73 -5.12
N ALA A 353 6.33 12.06 -4.23
CA ALA A 353 5.35 11.05 -4.54
C ALA A 353 3.95 11.56 -4.19
N TYR A 354 2.96 11.17 -4.99
CA TYR A 354 1.61 11.69 -4.87
C TYR A 354 0.60 10.56 -4.77
N ALA A 355 -0.40 10.74 -3.90
CA ALA A 355 -1.50 9.80 -3.70
C ALA A 355 -2.81 10.56 -3.48
N SER A 356 -3.93 9.84 -3.51
CA SER A 356 -5.26 10.41 -3.23
C SER A 356 -5.60 11.61 -4.12
N LEU A 357 -5.36 11.47 -5.43
CA LEU A 357 -5.68 12.50 -6.41
C LEU A 357 -7.19 12.77 -6.46
N THR A 358 -7.57 14.04 -6.53
CA THR A 358 -8.93 14.48 -6.79
C THR A 358 -8.90 15.74 -7.66
N VAL A 359 -9.92 15.94 -8.50
CA VAL A 359 -9.96 16.97 -9.55
C VAL A 359 -11.10 17.93 -9.26
N SER A 360 -10.84 19.23 -9.39
CA SER A 360 -11.88 20.28 -9.30
C SER A 360 -12.94 20.13 -10.40
N PRO A 361 -14.18 20.59 -10.17
CA PRO A 361 -15.29 20.44 -11.13
C PRO A 361 -15.03 21.06 -12.51
N ASP A 362 -14.14 22.05 -12.59
CA ASP A 362 -13.74 22.71 -13.82
C ASP A 362 -12.53 22.04 -14.52
N GLY A 363 -11.97 20.97 -13.93
CA GLY A 363 -10.84 20.22 -14.47
C GLY A 363 -9.47 20.94 -14.37
N ARG A 364 -9.40 22.12 -13.72
CA ARG A 364 -8.20 22.98 -13.74
C ARG A 364 -7.28 22.84 -12.55
N THR A 365 -7.79 22.29 -11.45
CA THR A 365 -7.04 22.12 -10.21
C THR A 365 -7.11 20.68 -9.74
N LEU A 366 -5.98 20.12 -9.33
CA LEU A 366 -5.94 18.87 -8.59
C LEU A 366 -5.56 19.13 -7.14
N TYR A 367 -6.10 18.29 -6.27
CA TYR A 367 -5.62 18.14 -4.91
C TYR A 367 -5.06 16.74 -4.74
N ALA A 368 -3.98 16.62 -3.97
CA ALA A 368 -3.31 15.36 -3.74
C ALA A 368 -2.63 15.34 -2.37
N LEU A 369 -2.28 14.17 -1.88
CA LEU A 369 -1.33 14.02 -0.79
C LEU A 369 0.07 13.90 -1.38
N ARG A 370 0.92 14.91 -1.14
CA ARG A 370 2.34 14.87 -1.50
C ARG A 370 3.14 14.33 -0.32
N HIS A 371 4.02 13.39 -0.59
CA HIS A 371 5.03 12.91 0.35
C HIS A 371 6.38 12.70 -0.36
N ALA A 372 7.44 12.50 0.41
CA ALA A 372 8.76 12.14 -0.08
C ALA A 372 9.49 11.37 1.02
N VAL A 373 10.68 10.85 0.77
CA VAL A 373 11.48 10.15 1.80
C VAL A 373 11.72 11.04 3.03
N ASP A 374 11.79 12.35 2.81
CA ASP A 374 12.04 13.39 3.83
C ASP A 374 10.77 14.17 4.27
N ALA A 375 9.60 13.82 3.78
CA ALA A 375 8.36 14.54 4.09
C ALA A 375 7.15 13.61 4.19
N PRO A 376 6.38 13.63 5.30
CA PRO A 376 5.14 12.85 5.44
C PRO A 376 4.03 13.37 4.51
N PRO A 377 2.97 12.55 4.25
CA PRO A 377 1.86 12.95 3.43
C PRO A 377 1.21 14.25 3.90
N THR A 378 1.13 15.23 2.99
CA THR A 378 0.55 16.55 3.24
C THR A 378 -0.31 16.94 2.05
N PRO A 379 -1.52 17.53 2.25
CA PRO A 379 -2.35 18.01 1.16
C PRO A 379 -1.66 19.10 0.35
N VAL A 380 -1.78 19.02 -0.96
CA VAL A 380 -1.25 20.02 -1.89
C VAL A 380 -2.26 20.35 -2.96
N ARG A 381 -2.13 21.55 -3.53
CA ARG A 381 -2.87 22.04 -4.69
C ARG A 381 -1.95 22.11 -5.90
N ILE A 382 -2.38 21.52 -7.03
CA ILE A 382 -1.64 21.38 -8.28
C ILE A 382 -2.42 22.08 -9.39
N ASP A 383 -1.78 22.91 -10.19
CA ASP A 383 -2.36 23.46 -11.42
C ASP A 383 -2.34 22.38 -12.52
N ALA A 384 -3.52 21.99 -13.02
CA ALA A 384 -3.65 20.99 -14.06
C ALA A 384 -3.04 21.40 -15.40
N GLY A 385 -2.77 22.69 -15.61
CA GLY A 385 -2.19 23.26 -16.84
C GLY A 385 -0.66 23.40 -16.82
N ALA A 386 -0.03 23.39 -15.65
CA ALA A 386 1.39 23.67 -15.51
C ALA A 386 2.24 22.37 -15.45
N ALA A 387 3.32 22.32 -16.24
CA ALA A 387 4.28 21.22 -16.21
C ALA A 387 5.35 21.44 -15.12
N ASP A 388 5.90 20.33 -14.61
CA ASP A 388 7.07 20.29 -13.72
C ASP A 388 7.03 21.28 -12.54
N GLN A 389 5.83 21.50 -11.98
CA GLN A 389 5.62 22.47 -10.91
C GLN A 389 5.99 21.92 -9.54
N THR A 390 6.25 22.83 -8.60
CA THR A 390 6.23 22.56 -7.16
C THR A 390 4.86 22.95 -6.62
N PRO A 391 4.01 21.99 -6.20
CA PRO A 391 2.66 22.27 -5.73
C PRO A 391 2.62 23.14 -4.48
N ALA A 392 1.54 23.94 -4.34
CA ALA A 392 1.28 24.70 -3.14
C ALA A 392 0.81 23.77 -2.01
N GLN A 393 1.52 23.78 -0.89
CA GLN A 393 1.15 23.02 0.31
C GLN A 393 -0.05 23.66 1.00
N LEU A 394 -0.97 22.82 1.51
CA LEU A 394 -2.13 23.25 2.26
C LEU A 394 -1.97 22.86 3.74
N PRO A 395 -2.50 23.64 4.69
CA PRO A 395 -2.48 23.32 6.10
C PRO A 395 -3.19 22.02 6.41
N ALA A 396 -2.58 21.16 7.21
CA ALA A 396 -3.15 19.90 7.66
C ALA A 396 -2.68 19.60 9.09
N PRO A 397 -3.47 18.82 9.87
CA PRO A 397 -3.01 18.40 11.18
C PRO A 397 -1.83 17.44 11.04
N GLY A 398 -0.89 17.57 11.95
CA GLY A 398 0.30 16.72 12.00
C GLY A 398 1.57 17.45 11.59
N GLY A 399 2.63 16.69 11.57
CA GLY A 399 4.00 17.13 11.29
C GLY A 399 4.96 16.28 12.10
N VAL A 400 6.19 16.18 11.65
CA VAL A 400 7.22 15.35 12.30
C VAL A 400 8.35 16.17 12.91
N GLY A 401 8.26 17.51 12.81
CA GLY A 401 9.33 18.42 13.25
C GLY A 401 10.55 18.36 12.33
N GLU A 402 11.69 18.80 12.84
CA GLU A 402 12.95 18.81 12.10
C GLU A 402 13.50 17.39 11.95
N LEU A 403 14.03 17.10 10.77
CA LEU A 403 14.66 15.82 10.47
C LEU A 403 16.04 15.74 11.17
N PRO A 404 16.43 14.58 11.68
CA PRO A 404 17.70 14.40 12.39
C PRO A 404 18.89 14.16 11.44
N GLY A 405 18.93 14.85 10.32
CA GLY A 405 19.97 14.68 9.32
C GLY A 405 19.57 15.22 7.96
N THR A 406 20.24 14.75 6.91
CA THR A 406 20.03 15.18 5.53
C THR A 406 19.78 14.02 4.58
N LEU A 407 19.06 14.28 3.48
CA LEU A 407 18.80 13.33 2.41
C LEU A 407 19.67 13.68 1.19
N THR A 408 20.35 12.69 0.63
CA THR A 408 21.14 12.80 -0.60
C THR A 408 20.96 11.54 -1.44
N GLU A 409 21.66 11.47 -2.57
CA GLU A 409 21.60 10.32 -3.48
C GLU A 409 22.96 9.64 -3.63
N VAL A 410 22.94 8.35 -3.92
CA VAL A 410 24.08 7.55 -4.35
C VAL A 410 23.80 7.03 -5.73
N HIS A 411 24.76 7.18 -6.63
CA HIS A 411 24.69 6.64 -7.99
C HIS A 411 25.93 5.80 -8.27
N VAL A 412 25.76 4.70 -8.98
CA VAL A 412 26.86 3.86 -9.47
C VAL A 412 26.45 3.17 -10.76
N GLU A 413 27.37 3.05 -11.68
CA GLU A 413 27.19 2.26 -12.90
C GLU A 413 27.40 0.78 -12.57
N ALA A 414 26.39 -0.06 -12.87
CA ALA A 414 26.50 -1.51 -12.76
C ALA A 414 27.42 -2.08 -13.86
N ASP A 415 27.83 -3.34 -13.70
CA ASP A 415 28.71 -4.02 -14.66
C ASP A 415 28.11 -4.22 -16.05
N ASP A 416 26.78 -4.07 -16.18
CA ASP A 416 26.04 -4.07 -17.45
C ASP A 416 25.79 -2.66 -18.03
N GLY A 417 26.38 -1.61 -17.42
CA GLY A 417 26.25 -0.22 -17.87
C GLY A 417 24.98 0.47 -17.41
N PHE A 418 24.12 -0.17 -16.60
CA PHE A 418 22.92 0.47 -16.07
C PHE A 418 23.27 1.39 -14.90
N LEU A 419 22.73 2.63 -14.92
CA LEU A 419 22.93 3.57 -13.83
C LEU A 419 21.99 3.25 -12.67
N LEU A 420 22.55 2.72 -11.59
CA LEU A 420 21.85 2.44 -10.34
C LEU A 420 21.74 3.71 -9.50
N ARG A 421 20.67 3.78 -8.72
CA ARG A 421 20.37 4.88 -7.82
C ARG A 421 19.88 4.37 -6.45
N GLY A 422 20.16 5.13 -5.41
CA GLY A 422 19.57 4.94 -4.08
C GLY A 422 19.53 6.26 -3.32
N TRP A 423 18.57 6.40 -2.41
CA TRP A 423 18.59 7.48 -1.44
C TRP A 423 19.59 7.16 -0.33
N LEU A 424 20.31 8.18 0.17
CA LEU A 424 21.16 8.08 1.34
C LEU A 424 20.74 9.14 2.36
N VAL A 425 20.26 8.68 3.51
CA VAL A 425 20.02 9.52 4.68
C VAL A 425 21.31 9.55 5.50
N LEU A 426 21.82 10.75 5.76
CA LEU A 426 22.98 10.98 6.62
C LEU A 426 22.52 11.54 7.96
N PRO A 427 22.94 10.97 9.10
CA PRO A 427 22.64 11.52 10.41
C PRO A 427 23.34 12.86 10.64
N GLU A 428 22.77 13.68 11.51
CA GLU A 428 23.39 14.94 11.93
C GLU A 428 24.82 14.71 12.48
N GLY A 429 25.78 15.50 11.97
CA GLY A 429 27.20 15.43 12.36
C GLY A 429 28.03 14.39 11.63
N ALA A 430 27.47 13.59 10.72
CA ALA A 430 28.27 12.68 9.88
C ALA A 430 29.26 13.48 9.01
N SER A 431 30.54 13.13 9.08
CA SER A 431 31.63 13.79 8.35
C SER A 431 32.82 12.84 8.19
N ALA A 432 33.85 13.26 7.45
CA ALA A 432 35.11 12.51 7.33
C ALA A 432 35.83 12.29 8.69
N GLU A 433 35.66 13.21 9.63
CA GLU A 433 36.21 13.10 10.98
C GLU A 433 35.34 12.23 11.91
N GLN A 434 34.07 12.11 11.61
CA GLN A 434 33.10 11.32 12.34
C GLN A 434 32.19 10.51 11.40
N PRO A 435 32.73 9.48 10.73
CA PRO A 435 31.96 8.70 9.77
C PRO A 435 30.88 7.86 10.47
N ALA A 436 29.68 7.84 9.88
CA ALA A 436 28.51 7.15 10.41
C ALA A 436 28.54 5.66 10.07
N PRO A 437 28.08 4.76 10.96
CA PRO A 437 27.77 3.39 10.61
C PRO A 437 26.63 3.35 9.57
N LEU A 438 26.65 2.36 8.67
CA LEU A 438 25.70 2.25 7.56
C LEU A 438 24.66 1.15 7.79
N LEU A 439 23.38 1.47 7.60
CA LEU A 439 22.30 0.52 7.42
C LEU A 439 21.85 0.52 5.95
N VAL A 440 21.92 -0.63 5.27
CA VAL A 440 21.34 -0.80 3.94
C VAL A 440 19.95 -1.39 4.11
N ALA A 441 18.90 -0.67 3.69
CA ALA A 441 17.51 -1.09 3.83
C ALA A 441 16.90 -1.40 2.46
N VAL A 442 16.74 -2.69 2.14
CA VAL A 442 16.23 -3.17 0.85
C VAL A 442 14.70 -3.20 0.88
N HIS A 443 14.04 -2.58 -0.12
CA HIS A 443 12.58 -2.56 -0.21
C HIS A 443 11.97 -3.92 -0.56
N GLY A 444 10.69 -4.07 -0.26
CA GLY A 444 9.86 -5.20 -0.66
C GLY A 444 9.39 -5.11 -2.11
N GLY A 445 8.53 -6.02 -2.51
CA GLY A 445 7.93 -6.07 -3.85
C GLY A 445 8.21 -7.43 -4.51
N PRO A 446 9.16 -7.59 -5.46
CA PRO A 446 10.29 -6.72 -5.84
C PRO A 446 9.95 -5.47 -6.64
N HIS A 447 8.77 -5.42 -7.28
CA HIS A 447 8.32 -4.27 -8.07
C HIS A 447 7.81 -3.17 -7.15
N SER A 448 8.72 -2.35 -6.67
CA SER A 448 8.51 -1.18 -5.82
C SER A 448 9.75 -0.28 -5.92
N SER A 449 9.75 0.87 -5.27
CA SER A 449 10.94 1.73 -5.11
C SER A 449 10.84 2.58 -3.84
N TRP A 450 11.98 3.15 -3.43
CA TRP A 450 12.02 4.10 -2.33
C TRP A 450 11.71 5.51 -2.85
N ASN A 451 10.42 5.85 -2.98
CA ASN A 451 9.98 7.12 -3.54
C ASN A 451 9.21 8.03 -2.58
N GLY A 452 8.87 7.55 -1.38
CA GLY A 452 8.02 8.31 -0.48
C GLY A 452 8.19 7.99 0.99
N TRP A 453 7.40 8.69 1.80
CA TRP A 453 7.34 8.48 3.24
C TRP A 453 6.71 7.14 3.60
N THR A 454 7.29 6.48 4.55
CA THR A 454 6.69 5.32 5.22
C THR A 454 6.79 5.46 6.73
N TRP A 455 5.72 5.11 7.45
CA TRP A 455 5.74 5.08 8.92
C TRP A 455 6.39 3.80 9.46
N ARG A 456 6.41 2.77 8.66
CA ARG A 456 7.17 1.53 8.84
C ARG A 456 8.46 1.68 8.02
N TRP A 457 9.56 1.10 8.44
CA TRP A 457 10.82 1.22 7.67
C TRP A 457 11.27 2.65 7.41
N ASN A 458 10.83 3.59 8.27
CA ASN A 458 11.24 4.99 8.14
C ASN A 458 12.72 5.12 8.46
N PRO A 459 13.55 5.77 7.61
CA PRO A 459 15.00 5.87 7.84
C PRO A 459 15.37 6.83 8.98
N TRP A 460 14.50 7.79 9.30
CA TRP A 460 14.84 8.88 10.22
C TRP A 460 14.99 8.45 11.68
N PRO A 461 14.27 7.48 12.26
CA PRO A 461 14.59 6.93 13.57
C PRO A 461 15.99 6.30 13.66
N PHE A 462 16.48 5.69 12.57
CA PHE A 462 17.84 5.17 12.51
C PHE A 462 18.88 6.30 12.39
N ALA A 463 18.58 7.35 11.60
CA ALA A 463 19.42 8.54 11.53
C ALA A 463 19.49 9.26 12.89
N ALA A 464 18.37 9.37 13.60
CA ALA A 464 18.35 9.93 14.97
C ALA A 464 19.20 9.11 15.97
N ARG A 465 19.47 7.82 15.67
CA ARG A 465 20.36 6.94 16.44
C ARG A 465 21.82 7.01 15.97
N GLY A 466 22.10 7.78 14.89
CA GLY A 466 23.44 8.00 14.34
C GLY A 466 23.83 7.07 13.18
N TYR A 467 22.89 6.32 12.62
CA TYR A 467 23.14 5.50 11.43
C TYR A 467 22.89 6.30 10.15
N ALA A 468 23.78 6.22 9.18
CA ALA A 468 23.42 6.50 7.80
C ALA A 468 22.53 5.37 7.26
N VAL A 469 21.54 5.71 6.40
CA VAL A 469 20.63 4.71 5.85
C VAL A 469 20.63 4.80 4.32
N LEU A 470 21.12 3.75 3.66
CA LEU A 470 21.02 3.60 2.21
C LEU A 470 19.71 2.88 1.87
N LEU A 471 18.94 3.48 0.97
CA LEU A 471 17.68 2.97 0.42
C LEU A 471 17.91 2.68 -1.07
N PRO A 472 18.41 1.50 -1.44
CA PRO A 472 18.77 1.16 -2.82
C PRO A 472 17.54 0.82 -3.66
N ASP A 473 17.56 1.20 -4.94
CA ASP A 473 16.63 0.75 -5.98
C ASP A 473 17.37 -0.16 -6.98
N PRO A 474 17.50 -1.47 -6.70
CA PRO A 474 18.17 -2.43 -7.59
C PRO A 474 17.31 -2.79 -8.81
N ALA A 475 17.80 -3.68 -9.68
CA ALA A 475 16.99 -4.32 -10.70
C ALA A 475 15.67 -4.84 -10.15
N LEU A 476 14.60 -4.79 -10.92
CA LEU A 476 13.18 -5.00 -10.59
C LEU A 476 12.50 -3.81 -9.91
N SER A 477 13.20 -2.78 -9.46
CA SER A 477 12.56 -1.57 -8.91
C SER A 477 11.76 -0.83 -9.97
N THR A 478 10.61 -0.24 -9.57
CA THR A 478 9.75 0.60 -10.41
C THR A 478 10.36 1.98 -10.67
N GLY A 479 9.92 2.64 -11.73
CA GLY A 479 10.35 4.02 -12.04
C GLY A 479 11.64 4.14 -12.85
N TYR A 480 12.15 3.01 -13.37
CA TYR A 480 13.38 2.93 -14.16
C TYR A 480 13.15 2.27 -15.53
N GLY A 481 11.89 2.24 -15.97
CA GLY A 481 11.46 1.63 -17.21
C GLY A 481 11.45 0.10 -17.21
N GLN A 482 10.88 -0.47 -18.26
CA GLN A 482 10.72 -1.91 -18.42
C GLN A 482 12.07 -2.63 -18.55
N LEU A 483 13.11 -1.93 -18.99
CA LEU A 483 14.47 -2.48 -19.04
C LEU A 483 14.96 -2.91 -17.65
N ASN A 484 14.70 -2.09 -16.59
CA ASN A 484 15.12 -2.43 -15.24
C ASN A 484 14.41 -3.67 -14.68
N HIS A 485 13.15 -3.88 -15.05
CA HIS A 485 12.42 -5.10 -14.70
C HIS A 485 13.04 -6.32 -15.39
N ARG A 486 13.35 -6.24 -16.69
CA ARG A 486 13.97 -7.32 -17.44
C ARG A 486 15.37 -7.69 -16.93
N ARG A 487 16.16 -6.74 -16.44
CA ARG A 487 17.48 -6.98 -15.86
C ARG A 487 17.47 -7.97 -14.70
N GLY A 488 16.46 -7.91 -13.82
CA GLY A 488 16.33 -8.79 -12.65
C GLY A 488 15.41 -9.98 -12.87
N TRP A 489 14.68 -10.04 -13.99
CA TRP A 489 13.66 -11.06 -14.20
C TRP A 489 14.24 -12.46 -14.34
N GLY A 490 13.57 -13.46 -13.73
CA GLY A 490 14.03 -14.86 -13.73
C GLY A 490 15.30 -15.13 -12.91
N GLN A 491 15.80 -14.13 -12.14
CA GLN A 491 16.98 -14.25 -11.29
C GLN A 491 16.87 -13.37 -10.03
N TRP A 492 15.87 -13.63 -9.23
CA TRP A 492 15.57 -12.82 -8.06
C TRP A 492 16.73 -12.61 -7.10
N GLY A 493 17.56 -13.62 -6.90
CA GLY A 493 18.76 -13.58 -6.07
C GLY A 493 20.06 -13.34 -6.85
N GLY A 494 19.97 -12.94 -8.13
CA GLY A 494 21.09 -12.67 -9.03
C GLY A 494 21.38 -11.18 -9.18
N ARG A 495 20.88 -10.58 -10.27
CA ARG A 495 21.12 -9.15 -10.59
C ARG A 495 20.69 -8.19 -9.48
N PRO A 496 19.51 -8.31 -8.83
CA PRO A 496 19.17 -7.42 -7.72
C PRO A 496 20.18 -7.50 -6.56
N TYR A 497 20.74 -8.69 -6.29
CA TYR A 497 21.79 -8.84 -5.27
C TYR A 497 23.05 -8.06 -5.65
N THR A 498 23.57 -8.22 -6.89
CA THR A 498 24.78 -7.49 -7.32
C THR A 498 24.58 -5.99 -7.33
N ASP A 499 23.38 -5.51 -7.68
CA ASP A 499 23.04 -4.08 -7.67
C ASP A 499 23.01 -3.52 -6.24
N VAL A 500 22.42 -4.26 -5.27
CA VAL A 500 22.44 -3.88 -3.84
C VAL A 500 23.88 -3.77 -3.33
N ILE A 501 24.74 -4.74 -3.69
CA ILE A 501 26.16 -4.72 -3.28
C ILE A 501 26.89 -3.53 -3.92
N ALA A 502 26.68 -3.25 -5.21
CA ALA A 502 27.31 -2.12 -5.90
C ALA A 502 26.93 -0.76 -5.28
N LEU A 503 25.65 -0.56 -4.96
CA LEU A 503 25.18 0.64 -4.25
C LEU A 503 25.74 0.72 -2.81
N THR A 504 25.90 -0.41 -2.13
CA THR A 504 26.54 -0.48 -0.83
C THR A 504 28.00 -0.07 -0.91
N ASP A 505 28.75 -0.61 -1.90
CA ASP A 505 30.16 -0.26 -2.12
C ASP A 505 30.32 1.25 -2.42
N ALA A 506 29.43 1.82 -3.23
CA ALA A 506 29.43 3.25 -3.54
C ALA A 506 29.14 4.12 -2.32
N ALA A 507 28.25 3.68 -1.43
CA ALA A 507 28.00 4.38 -0.17
C ALA A 507 29.17 4.25 0.80
N GLU A 508 29.77 3.06 0.92
CA GLU A 508 30.95 2.80 1.80
C GLU A 508 32.23 3.51 1.32
N ALA A 509 32.32 3.87 0.02
CA ALA A 509 33.45 4.63 -0.52
C ALA A 509 33.42 6.11 -0.12
N ARG A 510 32.38 6.61 0.53
CA ARG A 510 32.27 8.00 1.00
C ARG A 510 33.05 8.19 2.29
N ASP A 511 33.67 9.34 2.45
CA ASP A 511 34.45 9.67 3.65
C ASP A 511 33.58 9.82 4.92
N ASP A 512 32.28 10.14 4.76
CA ASP A 512 31.33 10.32 5.87
C ASP A 512 30.65 9.00 6.31
N ILE A 513 31.05 7.85 5.75
CA ILE A 513 30.53 6.50 6.07
C ILE A 513 31.66 5.62 6.62
N ASP A 514 31.39 4.91 7.72
CA ASP A 514 32.29 3.89 8.26
C ASP A 514 32.00 2.51 7.65
N ALA A 515 32.72 2.17 6.62
CA ALA A 515 32.61 0.88 5.91
C ALA A 515 32.86 -0.35 6.81
N SER A 516 33.50 -0.19 7.98
CA SER A 516 33.74 -1.29 8.92
C SER A 516 32.52 -1.62 9.80
N ARG A 517 31.49 -0.75 9.80
CA ARG A 517 30.28 -0.83 10.62
C ARG A 517 29.01 -0.79 9.76
N THR A 518 28.86 -1.76 8.88
CA THR A 518 27.73 -1.87 7.98
C THR A 518 26.79 -3.01 8.37
N ALA A 519 25.48 -2.74 8.35
CA ALA A 519 24.38 -3.71 8.50
C ALA A 519 23.46 -3.69 7.29
N LEU A 520 22.70 -4.78 7.09
CA LEU A 520 21.71 -4.86 6.04
C LEU A 520 20.36 -5.33 6.61
N ALA A 521 19.27 -4.79 6.08
CA ALA A 521 17.92 -5.17 6.45
C ALA A 521 16.97 -5.13 5.26
N GLY A 522 15.84 -5.83 5.38
CA GLY A 522 14.76 -5.73 4.42
C GLY A 522 13.50 -6.44 4.87
N GLY A 523 12.38 -6.07 4.26
CA GLY A 523 11.08 -6.68 4.50
C GLY A 523 10.50 -7.33 3.25
N SER A 524 9.75 -8.44 3.40
CA SER A 524 9.14 -9.13 2.26
C SER A 524 10.19 -9.61 1.25
N TYR A 525 10.12 -9.18 0.00
CA TYR A 525 11.21 -9.41 -0.95
C TYR A 525 12.56 -8.85 -0.44
N GLY A 526 12.56 -7.69 0.22
CA GLY A 526 13.77 -7.17 0.88
C GLY A 526 14.27 -8.09 2.00
N GLY A 527 13.37 -8.76 2.72
CA GLY A 527 13.71 -9.82 3.69
C GLY A 527 14.28 -11.07 3.02
N TYR A 528 13.73 -11.46 1.87
CA TYR A 528 14.33 -12.47 0.98
C TYR A 528 15.75 -12.06 0.57
N MET A 529 15.94 -10.80 0.12
CA MET A 529 17.26 -10.30 -0.27
C MET A 529 18.22 -10.28 0.92
N ALA A 530 17.76 -9.92 2.12
CA ALA A 530 18.56 -10.01 3.35
C ALA A 530 19.02 -11.45 3.63
N ASN A 531 18.13 -12.43 3.48
CA ASN A 531 18.45 -13.85 3.59
C ASN A 531 19.44 -14.29 2.49
N ARG A 532 19.25 -13.83 1.26
CA ARG A 532 20.15 -14.14 0.14
C ARG A 532 21.55 -13.56 0.35
N VAL A 533 21.63 -12.31 0.78
CA VAL A 533 22.91 -11.65 1.13
C VAL A 533 23.63 -12.42 2.21
N ALA A 534 22.94 -12.85 3.28
CA ALA A 534 23.51 -13.64 4.36
C ALA A 534 24.16 -14.95 3.86
N THR A 535 23.65 -15.55 2.78
CA THR A 535 24.22 -16.77 2.17
C THR A 535 25.37 -16.51 1.20
N ARG A 536 25.65 -15.25 0.84
CA ARG A 536 26.62 -14.89 -0.19
C ARG A 536 27.85 -14.17 0.33
N THR A 537 27.73 -13.47 1.48
CA THR A 537 28.81 -12.69 2.06
C THR A 537 28.65 -12.57 3.57
N ASP A 538 29.77 -12.42 4.29
CA ASP A 538 29.84 -12.18 5.73
C ASP A 538 30.30 -10.74 6.09
N ARG A 539 30.29 -9.82 5.09
CA ARG A 539 30.76 -8.44 5.27
C ARG A 539 29.95 -7.62 6.27
N PHE A 540 28.65 -7.91 6.39
CA PHE A 540 27.75 -7.18 7.27
C PHE A 540 27.88 -7.62 8.73
N LYS A 541 27.88 -6.66 9.66
CA LYS A 541 27.93 -6.95 11.11
C LYS A 541 26.61 -7.51 11.65
N ALA A 542 25.51 -7.17 11.03
CA ALA A 542 24.16 -7.60 11.38
C ALA A 542 23.27 -7.69 10.13
N ILE A 543 22.35 -8.64 10.14
CA ILE A 543 21.30 -8.74 9.11
C ILE A 543 19.94 -8.83 9.81
N VAL A 544 18.96 -8.02 9.34
CA VAL A 544 17.58 -8.06 9.83
C VAL A 544 16.65 -8.50 8.69
N SER A 545 15.98 -9.64 8.87
CA SER A 545 15.02 -10.21 7.93
C SER A 545 13.61 -10.10 8.50
N HIS A 546 12.79 -9.23 7.93
CA HIS A 546 11.39 -9.06 8.31
C HIS A 546 10.49 -9.72 7.26
N ALA A 547 9.63 -10.64 7.70
CA ALA A 547 8.70 -11.36 6.81
C ALA A 547 9.40 -11.84 5.53
N GLY A 548 10.65 -12.32 5.68
CA GLY A 548 11.52 -12.67 4.55
C GLY A 548 11.28 -14.11 4.08
N LEU A 549 11.25 -14.28 2.75
CA LEU A 549 11.15 -15.61 2.14
C LEU A 549 12.45 -16.40 2.39
N TRP A 550 12.31 -17.69 2.68
CA TRP A 550 13.42 -18.57 2.99
C TRP A 550 13.50 -19.79 2.05
N ASP A 551 12.41 -20.55 1.96
CA ASP A 551 12.21 -21.64 1.00
C ASP A 551 11.11 -21.25 0.03
N LEU A 552 11.46 -20.92 -1.22
CA LEU A 552 10.52 -20.43 -2.22
C LEU A 552 9.48 -21.49 -2.61
N ARG A 553 9.81 -22.76 -2.55
CA ARG A 553 8.88 -23.85 -2.88
C ARG A 553 7.82 -24.02 -1.77
N MET A 554 8.25 -24.00 -0.51
CA MET A 554 7.33 -24.01 0.63
C MET A 554 6.47 -22.74 0.62
N PHE A 555 7.06 -21.59 0.37
CA PHE A 555 6.39 -20.29 0.30
C PHE A 555 5.26 -20.30 -0.73
N GLN A 556 5.52 -20.76 -1.97
CA GLN A 556 4.52 -20.78 -3.03
C GLN A 556 3.30 -21.64 -2.65
N GLY A 557 3.48 -22.70 -1.88
CA GLY A 557 2.39 -23.59 -1.46
C GLY A 557 1.48 -23.04 -0.35
N ASP A 558 1.91 -21.99 0.36
CA ASP A 558 1.20 -21.49 1.56
C ASP A 558 0.91 -19.97 1.51
N THR A 559 1.38 -19.23 0.51
CA THR A 559 1.07 -17.80 0.31
C THR A 559 -0.39 -17.59 -0.08
N ASP A 560 -0.94 -16.43 0.21
CA ASP A 560 -2.30 -16.01 -0.18
C ASP A 560 -2.45 -15.77 -1.70
N VAL A 561 -1.33 -15.65 -2.44
CA VAL A 561 -1.30 -15.40 -3.89
C VAL A 561 -0.49 -16.46 -4.66
N PRO A 562 -0.77 -17.77 -4.49
CA PRO A 562 0.02 -18.85 -5.10
C PRO A 562 0.01 -18.77 -6.64
N TRP A 563 -1.08 -18.30 -7.23
CA TRP A 563 -1.26 -18.11 -8.67
C TRP A 563 -0.27 -17.10 -9.26
N TYR A 564 0.05 -16.04 -8.52
CA TYR A 564 1.02 -15.01 -8.90
C TYR A 564 2.43 -15.61 -9.03
N PHE A 565 2.87 -16.36 -8.02
CA PHE A 565 4.20 -16.97 -8.03
C PHE A 565 4.30 -18.15 -8.99
N GLN A 566 3.23 -18.89 -9.22
CA GLN A 566 3.21 -19.94 -10.22
C GLN A 566 3.37 -19.41 -11.64
N ARG A 567 2.84 -18.22 -11.96
CA ARG A 567 3.09 -17.55 -13.24
C ARG A 567 4.56 -17.17 -13.41
N ILE A 568 5.21 -16.70 -12.34
CA ILE A 568 6.60 -16.27 -12.36
C ILE A 568 7.56 -17.46 -12.42
N PHE A 569 7.38 -18.47 -11.57
CA PHE A 569 8.34 -19.58 -11.42
C PHE A 569 7.90 -20.86 -12.12
N GLY A 570 6.65 -20.96 -12.54
CA GLY A 570 6.04 -22.18 -13.06
C GLY A 570 5.50 -23.10 -11.95
N ASP A 571 4.99 -24.26 -12.34
CA ASP A 571 4.50 -25.25 -11.39
C ASP A 571 5.66 -25.85 -10.58
N PRO A 572 5.64 -25.76 -9.22
CA PRO A 572 6.73 -26.22 -8.36
C PRO A 572 6.97 -27.75 -8.41
N LEU A 573 6.01 -28.53 -8.92
CA LEU A 573 6.16 -29.98 -9.07
C LEU A 573 6.89 -30.34 -10.37
N THR A 574 6.69 -29.58 -11.43
CA THR A 574 7.27 -29.82 -12.75
C THR A 574 8.53 -28.99 -13.01
N ARG A 575 8.69 -27.84 -12.31
CA ARG A 575 9.82 -26.92 -12.42
C ARG A 575 10.43 -26.58 -11.05
N PRO A 576 10.78 -27.59 -10.19
CA PRO A 576 11.42 -27.33 -8.91
C PRO A 576 12.74 -26.59 -9.04
N ASP A 577 13.45 -26.79 -10.17
CA ASP A 577 14.72 -26.14 -10.51
C ASP A 577 14.65 -24.61 -10.42
N ARG A 578 13.54 -24.01 -10.83
CA ARG A 578 13.35 -22.54 -10.81
C ARG A 578 13.22 -21.97 -9.39
N TYR A 579 12.59 -22.72 -8.50
CA TYR A 579 12.46 -22.36 -7.09
C TYR A 579 13.77 -22.56 -6.32
N GLU A 580 14.48 -23.65 -6.58
CA GLU A 580 15.73 -24.01 -5.92
C GLU A 580 16.86 -23.05 -6.27
N ALA A 581 16.93 -22.55 -7.52
CA ALA A 581 17.97 -21.62 -7.98
C ALA A 581 18.08 -20.35 -7.11
N ASP A 582 16.94 -19.86 -6.63
CA ASP A 582 16.84 -18.61 -5.86
C ASP A 582 16.48 -18.83 -4.37
N SER A 583 16.29 -20.06 -3.90
CA SER A 583 15.95 -20.36 -2.52
C SER A 583 17.15 -20.25 -1.57
N PRO A 584 17.18 -19.28 -0.64
CA PRO A 584 18.33 -19.09 0.26
C PRO A 584 18.59 -20.26 1.20
N HIS A 585 17.56 -21.03 1.62
CA HIS A 585 17.66 -22.12 2.59
C HIS A 585 18.68 -23.21 2.18
N LEU A 586 18.89 -23.43 0.89
CA LEU A 586 19.85 -24.41 0.37
C LEU A 586 21.31 -24.03 0.69
N ASP A 587 21.55 -22.77 0.98
CA ASP A 587 22.87 -22.21 1.28
C ASP A 587 23.07 -21.88 2.78
N ILE A 588 22.22 -22.35 3.70
CA ILE A 588 22.26 -22.03 5.15
C ILE A 588 23.65 -22.26 5.76
N ALA A 589 24.36 -23.29 5.35
CA ALA A 589 25.70 -23.62 5.85
C ALA A 589 26.73 -22.50 5.61
N LYS A 590 26.45 -21.52 4.75
CA LYS A 590 27.32 -20.40 4.43
C LYS A 590 27.10 -19.19 5.36
N ILE A 591 25.98 -19.12 6.07
CA ILE A 591 25.65 -17.96 6.93
C ILE A 591 26.56 -17.92 8.15
N ARG A 592 27.12 -16.74 8.43
CA ARG A 592 27.96 -16.44 9.59
C ARG A 592 27.50 -15.20 10.35
N THR A 593 26.90 -14.25 9.67
CA THR A 593 26.45 -12.97 10.21
C THR A 593 25.31 -13.18 11.21
N PRO A 594 25.34 -12.53 12.40
CA PRO A 594 24.22 -12.53 13.33
C PRO A 594 22.94 -11.99 12.69
N MET A 595 21.78 -12.63 12.95
CA MET A 595 20.50 -12.28 12.34
C MET A 595 19.41 -11.98 13.37
N LEU A 596 18.60 -10.94 13.06
CA LEU A 596 17.30 -10.71 13.67
C LEU A 596 16.21 -11.05 12.69
N ILE A 597 15.34 -12.00 13.05
CA ILE A 597 14.16 -12.37 12.28
C ILE A 597 12.96 -11.68 12.92
N ILE A 598 12.09 -11.05 12.12
CA ILE A 598 10.85 -10.41 12.59
C ILE A 598 9.69 -10.94 11.77
N HIS A 599 8.58 -11.41 12.40
CA HIS A 599 7.45 -11.94 11.67
C HIS A 599 6.12 -11.85 12.45
N GLY A 600 5.04 -11.51 11.73
CA GLY A 600 3.67 -11.58 12.23
C GLY A 600 3.03 -12.95 11.97
N ALA A 601 2.27 -13.47 12.94
CA ALA A 601 1.62 -14.81 12.79
C ALA A 601 0.46 -14.79 11.80
N LYS A 602 -0.17 -13.63 11.59
CA LYS A 602 -1.26 -13.45 10.62
C LYS A 602 -0.76 -12.98 9.24
N ASP A 603 0.52 -13.17 8.97
CA ASP A 603 1.10 -12.90 7.67
C ASP A 603 0.78 -14.07 6.73
N TYR A 604 -0.19 -13.86 5.86
CA TYR A 604 -0.56 -14.83 4.83
C TYR A 604 0.11 -14.52 3.48
N ARG A 605 0.67 -13.31 3.29
CA ARG A 605 1.47 -12.96 2.13
C ARG A 605 2.80 -13.68 2.12
N VAL A 606 3.56 -13.59 3.22
CA VAL A 606 4.75 -14.41 3.48
C VAL A 606 4.49 -15.21 4.75
N PRO A 607 4.00 -16.45 4.63
CA PRO A 607 3.57 -17.22 5.78
C PRO A 607 4.65 -17.35 6.86
N VAL A 608 4.23 -17.23 8.12
CA VAL A 608 5.11 -17.20 9.30
C VAL A 608 6.07 -18.40 9.39
N GLY A 609 5.73 -19.49 8.74
CA GLY A 609 6.59 -20.67 8.60
C GLY A 609 7.95 -20.37 7.99
N GLN A 610 8.05 -19.37 7.10
CA GLN A 610 9.31 -18.94 6.50
C GLN A 610 10.29 -18.42 7.56
N GLY A 611 9.85 -17.50 8.43
CA GLY A 611 10.66 -16.96 9.51
C GLY A 611 10.98 -17.99 10.59
N ALA A 612 10.02 -18.84 10.95
CA ALA A 612 10.20 -19.90 11.93
C ALA A 612 11.23 -20.94 11.48
N THR A 613 11.19 -21.35 10.20
CA THR A 613 12.16 -22.31 9.63
C THR A 613 13.54 -21.68 9.55
N LEU A 614 13.66 -20.44 9.07
CA LEU A 614 14.93 -19.71 9.05
C LEU A 614 15.56 -19.67 10.45
N PHE A 615 14.79 -19.32 11.48
CA PHE A 615 15.29 -19.27 12.86
C PHE A 615 15.81 -20.61 13.35
N GLN A 616 15.08 -21.72 13.11
CA GLN A 616 15.52 -23.06 13.45
C GLN A 616 16.78 -23.48 12.71
N ASP A 617 16.89 -23.17 11.42
CA ASP A 617 18.05 -23.48 10.61
C ASP A 617 19.29 -22.73 11.10
N LEU A 618 19.16 -21.44 11.45
CA LEU A 618 20.25 -20.67 12.05
C LEU A 618 20.71 -21.28 13.38
N GLN A 619 19.78 -21.74 14.23
CA GLN A 619 20.13 -22.42 15.49
C GLN A 619 20.86 -23.74 15.25
N ARG A 620 20.42 -24.58 14.29
CA ARG A 620 21.09 -25.84 13.92
C ARG A 620 22.53 -25.59 13.45
N HIS A 621 22.76 -24.47 12.75
CA HIS A 621 24.07 -24.07 12.27
C HIS A 621 24.87 -23.20 13.24
N GLN A 622 24.36 -23.01 14.47
CA GLN A 622 25.00 -22.22 15.54
C GLN A 622 25.29 -20.77 15.16
N VAL A 623 24.47 -20.19 14.26
CA VAL A 623 24.53 -18.78 13.91
C VAL A 623 23.78 -17.99 14.98
N PRO A 624 24.38 -16.93 15.57
CA PRO A 624 23.68 -16.09 16.53
C PRO A 624 22.41 -15.48 15.93
N ALA A 625 21.25 -15.75 16.51
CA ALA A 625 19.98 -15.26 16.00
C ALA A 625 19.02 -14.89 17.11
N LYS A 626 18.16 -13.89 16.83
CA LYS A 626 16.99 -13.54 17.63
C LYS A 626 15.75 -13.60 16.77
N TYR A 627 14.60 -13.95 17.36
CA TYR A 627 13.31 -14.01 16.65
C TYR A 627 12.27 -13.16 17.38
N LEU A 628 11.90 -12.03 16.78
CA LEU A 628 10.82 -11.17 17.26
C LEU A 628 9.51 -11.61 16.57
N TYR A 629 8.64 -12.25 17.32
CA TYR A 629 7.40 -12.84 16.85
C TYR A 629 6.20 -12.08 17.39
N PHE A 630 5.27 -11.69 16.49
CA PHE A 630 4.03 -11.00 16.82
C PHE A 630 2.83 -11.90 16.54
N PRO A 631 2.17 -12.48 17.58
CA PRO A 631 1.10 -13.49 17.39
C PRO A 631 -0.18 -12.93 16.75
N ASP A 632 -0.38 -11.65 16.74
CA ASP A 632 -1.61 -10.97 16.31
C ASP A 632 -1.39 -9.84 15.30
N GLU A 633 -0.23 -9.82 14.62
CA GLU A 633 0.12 -8.91 13.53
C GLU A 633 0.21 -9.63 12.18
N ASN A 634 0.02 -8.84 11.12
CA ASN A 634 0.11 -9.26 9.73
C ASN A 634 1.51 -9.01 9.13
N HIS A 635 1.59 -8.93 7.82
CA HIS A 635 2.81 -8.67 7.05
C HIS A 635 3.48 -7.33 7.42
N TRP A 636 2.74 -6.38 7.99
CA TRP A 636 3.20 -5.00 8.16
C TRP A 636 3.46 -4.53 9.59
N ILE A 637 3.04 -5.23 10.62
CA ILE A 637 3.11 -4.80 12.04
C ILE A 637 2.50 -3.40 12.21
N LEU A 638 1.20 -3.33 12.50
CA LEU A 638 0.43 -2.09 12.39
C LEU A 638 0.03 -1.45 13.71
N LYS A 639 -0.05 -2.22 14.80
CA LYS A 639 -0.45 -1.68 16.11
C LYS A 639 0.60 -0.73 16.66
N PRO A 640 0.20 0.41 17.24
CA PRO A 640 1.15 1.45 17.68
C PRO A 640 2.26 0.95 18.59
N ASN A 641 1.91 0.21 19.64
CA ASN A 641 2.88 -0.32 20.58
C ASN A 641 3.75 -1.43 19.99
N HIS A 642 3.23 -2.21 19.03
CA HIS A 642 4.03 -3.19 18.30
C HIS A 642 5.01 -2.50 17.35
N ALA A 643 4.63 -1.43 16.68
CA ALA A 643 5.52 -0.62 15.87
C ALA A 643 6.69 -0.05 16.71
N ARG A 644 6.40 0.42 17.92
CA ARG A 644 7.44 0.86 18.86
C ARG A 644 8.39 -0.28 19.24
N VAL A 645 7.86 -1.44 19.64
CA VAL A 645 8.66 -2.64 19.97
C VAL A 645 9.50 -3.09 18.79
N TRP A 646 8.95 -3.01 17.56
CA TRP A 646 9.67 -3.31 16.33
C TRP A 646 10.91 -2.42 16.16
N TYR A 647 10.76 -1.08 16.27
CA TYR A 647 11.87 -0.14 16.16
C TYR A 647 12.88 -0.30 17.32
N GLU A 648 12.42 -0.44 18.56
CA GLU A 648 13.28 -0.64 19.72
C GLU A 648 14.14 -1.90 19.58
N THR A 649 13.52 -3.02 19.19
CA THR A 649 14.23 -4.30 19.02
C THR A 649 15.27 -4.21 17.90
N PHE A 650 14.89 -3.62 16.79
CA PHE A 650 15.74 -3.46 15.62
C PHE A 650 16.96 -2.57 15.96
N LEU A 651 16.73 -1.37 16.48
CA LEU A 651 17.78 -0.43 16.87
C LEU A 651 18.74 -1.05 17.91
N ASN A 652 18.20 -1.67 18.94
CA ASN A 652 19.02 -2.32 19.97
C ASN A 652 19.83 -3.49 19.42
N PHE A 653 19.31 -4.23 18.43
CA PHE A 653 20.07 -5.29 17.76
C PHE A 653 21.20 -4.72 16.91
N LEU A 654 20.98 -3.63 16.18
CA LEU A 654 22.03 -2.93 15.45
C LEU A 654 23.10 -2.38 16.41
N ASP A 655 22.71 -1.68 17.46
CA ASP A 655 23.64 -1.12 18.43
C ASP A 655 24.54 -2.21 19.06
N HIS A 656 23.94 -3.38 19.34
CA HIS A 656 24.67 -4.51 19.89
C HIS A 656 25.68 -5.10 18.89
N GLN A 657 25.26 -5.36 17.66
CA GLN A 657 26.09 -6.06 16.67
C GLN A 657 27.06 -5.13 15.92
N VAL A 658 26.64 -3.88 15.65
CA VAL A 658 27.41 -2.94 14.84
C VAL A 658 28.28 -2.03 15.70
N LEU A 659 27.74 -1.54 16.82
CA LEU A 659 28.44 -0.60 17.71
C LEU A 659 29.11 -1.30 18.92
N GLY A 660 28.85 -2.60 19.12
CA GLY A 660 29.43 -3.38 20.22
C GLY A 660 28.87 -3.03 21.61
N THR A 661 27.73 -2.37 21.69
CA THR A 661 27.06 -2.09 22.95
C THR A 661 26.47 -3.35 23.60
N ALA A 662 26.25 -3.35 24.90
CA ALA A 662 25.56 -4.46 25.55
C ALA A 662 24.10 -4.57 25.01
N TRP A 663 23.64 -5.80 24.76
CA TRP A 663 22.26 -6.04 24.36
C TRP A 663 21.28 -5.47 25.40
N GLN A 664 20.35 -4.68 24.95
CA GLN A 664 19.25 -4.16 25.76
C GLN A 664 17.93 -4.73 25.23
N GLN A 665 17.24 -5.50 26.07
CA GLN A 665 15.92 -5.99 25.72
C GLN A 665 14.92 -4.82 25.80
N PRO A 666 14.03 -4.65 24.81
CA PRO A 666 12.94 -3.67 24.90
C PRO A 666 12.11 -3.85 26.16
N GLY A 667 11.71 -2.74 26.79
CA GLY A 667 11.04 -2.79 28.09
C GLY A 667 9.67 -3.48 28.13
N LEU A 668 9.08 -3.73 26.96
CA LEU A 668 7.79 -4.46 26.81
C LEU A 668 7.96 -5.94 26.38
N LEU A 669 9.18 -6.46 26.26
CA LEU A 669 9.46 -7.86 25.92
C LEU A 669 10.01 -8.68 27.09
#